data_f597aec876ac5c9e9bb6619f13b32467
#
_entry.id   f597aec876ac5c9e9bb6619f13b32467
#
_cell.length_a   1.000
_cell.length_b   1.000
_cell.length_c   1.000
_cell.angle_alpha   90.00
_cell.angle_beta   90.00
_cell.angle_gamma   90.00
#
_symmetry.space_group_name_H-M   'P 1'
#
loop_
_entity.id
_entity.type
_entity.pdbx_description
1 polymer ?
#
loop_
_entity_poly.entity_id
_entity_poly.type
_entity_poly.pdbx_seq_one_letter_code
_entity_poly.pdbx_strand_id
1 'polypeptide(L)'
;AKQGTDAAIFLAMGHVALKEFFIDNQDAYFEEYARTYTDMPMLVVLDEHEGSYVNGRFVRAADFDNSLGEDNNPDWKTVVVDEKTGDIIAPNGSIGFRWGEEGKWNLVSKKGRKKTKPRLSLIFDKDDVVEVLMPDFQSGIDVPMKRNVPVKKVTLNGKEVFVATVFDLQLAQYGLDRGLGGDIASGYDDASTPNTPAWAETITGVKQADIIRSGREFADNASKTMGKSMVILGAGLNHWYHNDMHYRAIMNLLHMCGCIGQSGGGWCHYVGQEKLRPQAGWAPVAFALDWQKPPRHMNGTTYFYFHTDQWRYEKLEADALLASTAQANYKGHNLADYNVVSQRLGWLPSAPHFNKNPMDIVKDAEAAGATDEKGVADYLVEQLKSGDIKFASEDIDAPENHPRNLFVWRANLIGCSAKGHEYFLKHLLGAQNGVMQDVLPEAEGQEIKWHKDAPIAKLDLMVDINFRLNSTGAYSDIVLPTATWYEKNDLNTTDMHPFIHPLTQAVDPGWESRSDWQIFKTLAEKFSELSEKHLEKQKDVVALPLLHDTPAELAQAMDVKDWKRGECEPIPGKTMPVLKVVERDFVNTYKKYTALGPLLPKQGNNIKGIDWDTEKEYEHLKAINYTIKEEGISKGMPSLEDDISVCETILALAPETNGEVAVRSWKALSGKTGVDHTHLALPREDDKITFRDIKAQPKKIITAPTWSGIESEKVSYNACYTNIHE
;
A
#
# COMPACT_ATOMS: atom_id res chain seq x y z
N ALA A 1 -16.66 22.72 -0.89
CA ALA A 1 -15.35 22.99 -0.28
C ALA A 1 -14.38 23.52 -1.32
N LYS A 2 -13.38 24.29 -0.90
CA LYS A 2 -12.23 24.59 -1.74
C LYS A 2 -11.47 23.29 -2.02
N GLN A 3 -10.88 23.20 -3.18
CA GLN A 3 -10.12 22.01 -3.60
C GLN A 3 -8.92 21.77 -2.66
N GLY A 4 -8.67 20.50 -2.34
CA GLY A 4 -7.55 20.11 -1.47
C GLY A 4 -7.71 20.44 0.01
N THR A 5 -8.93 20.73 0.48
CA THR A 5 -9.21 21.11 1.88
C THR A 5 -10.14 20.12 2.60
N ASP A 6 -10.37 18.95 2.04
CA ASP A 6 -11.35 17.98 2.55
C ASP A 6 -11.01 17.49 3.97
N ALA A 7 -9.72 17.35 4.29
CA ALA A 7 -9.29 16.93 5.63
C ALA A 7 -9.87 17.81 6.74
N ALA A 8 -9.91 19.12 6.54
CA ALA A 8 -10.42 20.06 7.54
C ALA A 8 -11.91 19.83 7.85
N ILE A 9 -12.72 19.46 6.83
CA ILE A 9 -14.14 19.12 7.03
C ILE A 9 -14.27 17.88 7.90
N PHE A 10 -13.56 16.80 7.54
CA PHE A 10 -13.67 15.54 8.26
C PHE A 10 -13.10 15.62 9.69
N LEU A 11 -12.06 16.42 9.90
CA LEU A 11 -11.56 16.70 11.25
C LEU A 11 -12.61 17.45 12.07
N ALA A 12 -13.25 18.46 11.50
CA ALA A 12 -14.30 19.20 12.20
C ALA A 12 -15.55 18.34 12.45
N MET A 13 -15.94 17.46 11.53
CA MET A 13 -16.99 16.46 11.78
C MET A 13 -16.58 15.50 12.92
N GLY A 14 -15.31 15.10 12.98
CA GLY A 14 -14.75 14.32 14.07
C GLY A 14 -14.82 15.05 15.43
N HIS A 15 -14.53 16.35 15.44
CA HIS A 15 -14.69 17.18 16.64
C HIS A 15 -16.15 17.14 17.15
N VAL A 16 -17.13 17.27 16.25
CA VAL A 16 -18.56 17.16 16.61
C VAL A 16 -18.89 15.78 17.15
N ALA A 17 -18.43 14.71 16.49
CA ALA A 17 -18.68 13.34 16.91
C ALA A 17 -18.07 13.04 18.30
N LEU A 18 -16.83 13.41 18.54
CA LEU A 18 -16.18 13.23 19.85
C LEU A 18 -16.87 14.03 20.94
N LYS A 19 -17.21 15.30 20.67
CA LYS A 19 -17.89 16.13 21.65
C LYS A 19 -19.26 15.58 22.02
N GLU A 20 -20.12 15.37 21.04
CA GLU A 20 -21.54 15.07 21.30
C GLU A 20 -21.78 13.59 21.69
N PHE A 21 -20.96 12.64 21.19
CA PHE A 21 -21.20 11.20 21.40
C PHE A 21 -20.24 10.52 22.36
N PHE A 22 -19.08 11.12 22.68
CA PHE A 22 -18.19 10.54 23.68
C PHE A 22 -18.11 11.38 24.97
N ILE A 23 -18.21 12.72 24.89
CA ILE A 23 -18.10 13.58 26.07
C ILE A 23 -19.48 13.89 26.64
N ASP A 24 -20.37 14.43 25.80
CA ASP A 24 -21.68 14.89 26.27
C ASP A 24 -22.66 13.73 26.55
N ASN A 25 -22.69 12.69 25.70
CA ASN A 25 -23.68 11.61 25.77
C ASN A 25 -23.12 10.20 26.04
N GLN A 26 -21.86 9.97 25.88
CA GLN A 26 -21.22 8.65 26.08
C GLN A 26 -21.97 7.51 25.36
N ASP A 27 -21.99 7.55 24.02
CA ASP A 27 -22.70 6.57 23.21
C ASP A 27 -22.14 5.16 23.43
N ALA A 28 -22.99 4.24 23.88
CA ALA A 28 -22.59 2.90 24.28
C ALA A 28 -22.03 2.07 23.11
N TYR A 29 -22.55 2.27 21.89
CA TYR A 29 -22.07 1.56 20.72
C TYR A 29 -20.67 2.05 20.33
N PHE A 30 -20.46 3.38 20.29
CA PHE A 30 -19.15 3.94 19.93
C PHE A 30 -18.07 3.59 20.95
N GLU A 31 -18.39 3.65 22.25
CA GLU A 31 -17.45 3.27 23.28
C GLU A 31 -17.07 1.78 23.21
N GLU A 32 -18.04 0.88 23.03
CA GLU A 32 -17.76 -0.56 22.94
C GLU A 32 -16.97 -0.88 21.67
N TYR A 33 -17.30 -0.22 20.55
CA TYR A 33 -16.53 -0.34 19.31
C TYR A 33 -15.10 0.13 19.51
N ALA A 34 -14.92 1.34 20.07
CA ALA A 34 -13.60 1.92 20.32
C ALA A 34 -12.73 1.03 21.21
N ARG A 35 -13.31 0.46 22.28
CA ARG A 35 -12.61 -0.47 23.19
C ARG A 35 -12.20 -1.78 22.54
N THR A 36 -13.03 -2.28 21.63
CA THR A 36 -12.86 -3.63 21.07
C THR A 36 -12.03 -3.66 19.80
N TYR A 37 -12.19 -2.68 18.92
CA TYR A 37 -11.70 -2.76 17.54
C TYR A 37 -10.76 -1.64 17.13
N THR A 38 -10.38 -0.77 18.06
CA THR A 38 -9.45 0.33 17.78
C THR A 38 -8.27 0.33 18.74
N ASP A 39 -7.27 1.12 18.46
CA ASP A 39 -6.14 1.39 19.34
C ASP A 39 -6.42 2.45 20.42
N MET A 40 -7.61 3.04 20.43
CA MET A 40 -7.97 4.11 21.36
C MET A 40 -7.69 3.80 22.83
N PRO A 41 -7.92 2.57 23.35
CA PRO A 41 -7.60 2.24 24.74
C PRO A 41 -6.12 1.91 24.99
N MET A 42 -5.31 1.79 23.95
CA MET A 42 -3.90 1.40 24.09
C MET A 42 -3.06 2.51 24.71
N LEU A 43 -2.05 2.10 25.49
CA LEU A 43 -1.17 3.03 26.19
C LEU A 43 -0.01 3.46 25.30
N VAL A 44 0.28 4.77 25.36
CA VAL A 44 1.40 5.43 24.69
C VAL A 44 2.31 6.03 25.74
N VAL A 45 3.61 5.83 25.60
CA VAL A 45 4.64 6.50 26.42
C VAL A 45 4.67 7.98 26.08
N LEU A 46 4.78 8.82 27.08
CA LEU A 46 5.05 10.24 26.89
C LEU A 46 6.52 10.51 27.13
N ASP A 47 7.18 11.05 26.11
CA ASP A 47 8.59 11.40 26.15
C ASP A 47 8.73 12.84 26.64
N GLU A 48 9.66 13.07 27.57
CA GLU A 48 9.93 14.40 28.10
C GLU A 48 10.61 15.27 27.03
N HIS A 49 10.12 16.48 26.85
CA HIS A 49 10.61 17.43 25.86
C HIS A 49 10.49 18.87 26.39
N GLU A 50 11.63 19.54 26.66
CA GLU A 50 11.70 20.95 27.09
C GLU A 50 10.78 21.32 28.26
N GLY A 51 10.61 20.41 29.22
CA GLY A 51 9.77 20.63 30.42
C GLY A 51 8.27 20.31 30.21
N SER A 52 7.90 19.89 29.03
CA SER A 52 6.58 19.34 28.67
C SER A 52 6.77 17.89 28.18
N TYR A 53 5.76 17.32 27.54
CA TYR A 53 5.80 15.97 27.00
C TYR A 53 5.39 15.96 25.52
N VAL A 54 5.87 14.97 24.79
CA VAL A 54 5.40 14.62 23.44
C VAL A 54 4.96 13.16 23.43
N ASN A 55 4.06 12.79 22.53
CA ASN A 55 3.66 11.40 22.37
C ASN A 55 4.82 10.58 21.79
N GLY A 56 5.15 9.49 22.48
CA GLY A 56 6.15 8.52 22.06
C GLY A 56 5.53 7.27 21.45
N ARG A 57 6.17 6.13 21.65
CA ARG A 57 5.73 4.83 21.15
C ARG A 57 4.63 4.18 21.99
N PHE A 58 3.96 3.19 21.46
CA PHE A 58 3.10 2.32 22.26
C PHE A 58 3.88 1.59 23.34
N VAL A 59 3.22 1.44 24.50
CA VAL A 59 3.69 0.54 25.56
C VAL A 59 3.49 -0.91 25.11
N ARG A 60 4.50 -1.73 25.32
CA ARG A 60 4.51 -3.14 24.92
C ARG A 60 4.50 -4.07 26.13
N ALA A 61 4.03 -5.28 25.97
CA ALA A 61 4.11 -6.29 27.03
C ALA A 61 5.57 -6.58 27.44
N ALA A 62 6.50 -6.54 26.49
CA ALA A 62 7.94 -6.71 26.77
C ALA A 62 8.52 -5.65 27.69
N ASP A 63 7.96 -4.46 27.76
CA ASP A 63 8.44 -3.38 28.63
C ASP A 63 8.29 -3.69 30.14
N PHE A 64 7.55 -4.74 30.48
CA PHE A 64 7.25 -5.17 31.85
C PHE A 64 8.01 -6.43 32.31
N ASP A 65 9.14 -6.78 31.71
CA ASP A 65 9.99 -7.92 32.07
C ASP A 65 9.20 -9.23 32.24
N ASN A 66 8.31 -9.53 31.32
CA ASN A 66 7.40 -10.68 31.34
C ASN A 66 6.42 -10.73 32.54
N SER A 67 6.34 -9.69 33.36
CA SER A 67 5.44 -9.66 34.51
C SER A 67 3.96 -9.76 34.14
N LEU A 68 3.60 -9.40 32.90
CA LEU A 68 2.25 -9.53 32.37
C LEU A 68 1.91 -10.98 31.94
N GLY A 69 2.90 -11.88 31.89
CA GLY A 69 2.71 -13.27 31.50
C GLY A 69 2.46 -13.50 30.02
N GLU A 70 2.84 -12.56 29.18
CA GLU A 70 2.76 -12.69 27.73
C GLU A 70 4.10 -13.22 27.18
N ASP A 71 4.08 -14.44 26.64
CA ASP A 71 5.24 -15.16 26.13
C ASP A 71 5.24 -15.28 24.60
N ASN A 72 4.14 -14.90 23.93
CA ASN A 72 4.02 -14.93 22.49
C ASN A 72 4.22 -13.51 21.92
N ASN A 73 5.38 -13.27 21.32
CA ASN A 73 5.75 -11.98 20.74
C ASN A 73 5.42 -10.77 21.61
N PRO A 74 5.94 -10.70 22.84
CA PRO A 74 5.64 -9.59 23.75
C PRO A 74 6.04 -8.22 23.18
N ASP A 75 7.01 -8.16 22.29
CA ASP A 75 7.44 -6.95 21.58
C ASP A 75 6.36 -6.38 20.62
N TRP A 76 5.40 -7.22 20.22
CA TRP A 76 4.32 -6.82 19.35
C TRP A 76 3.01 -6.54 20.07
N LYS A 77 2.88 -6.97 21.31
CA LYS A 77 1.66 -6.86 22.07
C LYS A 77 1.57 -5.51 22.76
N THR A 78 0.64 -4.68 22.36
CA THR A 78 0.28 -3.45 23.05
C THR A 78 -0.53 -3.75 24.31
N VAL A 79 -0.59 -2.80 25.23
CA VAL A 79 -1.24 -2.98 26.52
C VAL A 79 -2.34 -1.96 26.77
N VAL A 80 -3.28 -2.33 27.63
CA VAL A 80 -4.42 -1.49 28.03
C VAL A 80 -4.58 -1.53 29.55
N VAL A 81 -5.35 -0.59 30.10
CA VAL A 81 -5.77 -0.61 31.50
C VAL A 81 -7.15 -1.28 31.61
N ASP A 82 -7.29 -2.30 32.44
CA ASP A 82 -8.59 -2.91 32.70
C ASP A 82 -9.44 -1.98 33.57
N GLU A 83 -10.64 -1.65 33.14
CA GLU A 83 -11.56 -0.74 33.83
C GLU A 83 -11.94 -1.22 35.22
N LYS A 84 -12.02 -2.54 35.42
CA LYS A 84 -12.47 -3.13 36.69
C LYS A 84 -11.40 -3.20 37.75
N THR A 85 -10.15 -3.49 37.35
CA THR A 85 -9.06 -3.75 38.29
C THR A 85 -8.06 -2.59 38.34
N GLY A 86 -8.00 -1.74 37.33
CA GLY A 86 -6.98 -0.73 37.16
C GLY A 86 -5.60 -1.29 36.75
N ASP A 87 -5.51 -2.60 36.55
CA ASP A 87 -4.26 -3.26 36.15
C ASP A 87 -3.96 -3.06 34.67
N ILE A 88 -2.67 -3.04 34.36
CA ILE A 88 -2.20 -3.07 32.97
C ILE A 88 -2.15 -4.52 32.50
N ILE A 89 -2.72 -4.78 31.36
CA ILE A 89 -2.81 -6.10 30.75
C ILE A 89 -2.50 -6.06 29.25
N ALA A 90 -1.95 -7.15 28.73
CA ALA A 90 -1.83 -7.40 27.30
C ALA A 90 -3.04 -8.23 26.83
N PRO A 91 -3.94 -7.67 26.02
CA PRO A 91 -5.07 -8.44 25.48
C PRO A 91 -4.58 -9.50 24.51
N ASN A 92 -5.26 -10.67 24.49
CA ASN A 92 -4.91 -11.77 23.64
C ASN A 92 -5.37 -11.57 22.18
N GLY A 93 -4.65 -12.15 21.23
CA GLY A 93 -5.11 -12.44 19.88
C GLY A 93 -4.99 -11.34 18.85
N SER A 94 -4.19 -10.31 19.02
CA SER A 94 -4.07 -9.24 18.03
C SER A 94 -3.34 -9.67 16.73
N ILE A 95 -2.03 -9.75 16.75
CA ILE A 95 -1.23 -9.95 15.53
C ILE A 95 -0.60 -11.35 15.49
N GLY A 96 -0.93 -12.21 16.43
CA GLY A 96 -0.06 -13.32 16.77
C GLY A 96 -0.28 -14.64 16.05
N PHE A 97 -1.28 -14.78 15.17
CA PHE A 97 -1.61 -16.11 14.66
C PHE A 97 -0.46 -16.76 13.86
N ARG A 98 0.31 -16.02 13.13
CA ARG A 98 1.49 -16.52 12.38
C ARG A 98 2.65 -16.91 13.29
N TRP A 99 2.60 -16.49 14.53
CA TRP A 99 3.60 -16.78 15.55
C TRP A 99 3.16 -17.89 16.52
N GLY A 100 2.14 -18.64 16.12
CA GLY A 100 1.64 -19.78 16.89
C GLY A 100 0.42 -19.53 17.74
N GLU A 101 -0.20 -18.34 17.68
CA GLU A 101 -1.49 -18.05 18.29
C GLU A 101 -2.61 -17.97 17.27
N GLU A 102 -3.83 -18.33 17.69
CA GLU A 102 -5.02 -17.98 16.91
C GLU A 102 -5.18 -16.47 16.89
N GLY A 103 -5.20 -15.88 15.69
CA GLY A 103 -5.33 -14.44 15.48
C GLY A 103 -6.72 -13.90 15.76
N LYS A 104 -7.34 -14.26 16.87
CA LYS A 104 -8.64 -13.73 17.28
C LYS A 104 -8.47 -12.64 18.32
N TRP A 105 -8.77 -11.43 17.94
CA TRP A 105 -8.93 -10.34 18.87
C TRP A 105 -10.19 -10.54 19.71
N ASN A 106 -10.06 -10.88 20.97
CA ASN A 106 -11.19 -11.25 21.83
C ASN A 106 -11.19 -10.60 23.20
N LEU A 107 -10.26 -9.72 23.49
CA LEU A 107 -10.10 -9.02 24.77
C LEU A 107 -9.99 -9.96 25.99
N VAL A 108 -9.57 -11.19 25.81
CA VAL A 108 -9.34 -12.12 26.90
C VAL A 108 -7.89 -12.06 27.33
N SER A 109 -7.65 -11.82 28.61
CA SER A 109 -6.30 -11.88 29.18
C SER A 109 -5.83 -13.34 29.26
N LYS A 110 -4.59 -13.62 28.83
CA LYS A 110 -3.96 -14.93 28.95
C LYS A 110 -3.84 -15.39 30.42
N LYS A 111 -3.52 -14.44 31.29
CA LYS A 111 -3.42 -14.64 32.75
C LYS A 111 -4.82 -14.60 33.39
N GLY A 112 -5.54 -15.69 33.33
CA GLY A 112 -6.83 -15.84 34.05
C GLY A 112 -8.04 -16.02 33.16
N ARG A 113 -7.93 -15.98 31.85
CA ARG A 113 -9.04 -16.23 30.89
C ARG A 113 -10.29 -15.39 31.13
N LYS A 114 -10.13 -14.19 31.70
CA LYS A 114 -11.26 -13.27 31.95
C LYS A 114 -11.37 -12.25 30.84
N LYS A 115 -12.60 -11.98 30.40
CA LYS A 115 -12.88 -10.90 29.47
C LYS A 115 -12.50 -9.56 30.12
N THR A 116 -11.70 -8.80 29.46
CA THR A 116 -11.21 -7.47 29.87
C THR A 116 -12.14 -6.39 29.34
N LYS A 117 -12.30 -5.32 30.07
CA LYS A 117 -12.92 -4.09 29.58
C LYS A 117 -11.86 -2.99 29.57
N PRO A 118 -11.23 -2.68 28.43
CA PRO A 118 -10.23 -1.63 28.34
C PRO A 118 -10.81 -0.25 28.70
N ARG A 119 -10.08 0.52 29.50
CA ARG A 119 -10.41 1.94 29.69
C ARG A 119 -10.08 2.73 28.46
N LEU A 120 -11.02 3.57 28.03
CA LEU A 120 -10.74 4.55 26.96
C LEU A 120 -9.94 5.74 27.51
N SER A 121 -10.28 6.23 28.69
CA SER A 121 -9.67 7.42 29.29
C SER A 121 -9.09 7.13 30.67
N LEU A 122 -8.00 7.81 31.01
CA LEU A 122 -7.38 7.80 32.35
C LEU A 122 -7.89 8.95 33.24
N ILE A 123 -8.84 9.73 32.79
CA ILE A 123 -9.36 10.90 33.52
C ILE A 123 -9.95 10.55 34.91
N PHE A 124 -10.31 9.29 35.10
CA PHE A 124 -10.90 8.83 36.38
C PHE A 124 -9.86 8.63 37.49
N ASP A 125 -8.62 8.48 37.14
CA ASP A 125 -7.51 8.29 38.11
C ASP A 125 -6.89 9.65 38.52
N LYS A 126 -7.62 10.71 38.51
CA LYS A 126 -7.40 12.17 38.70
C LYS A 126 -6.07 12.70 39.25
N ASP A 127 -5.09 11.85 39.49
CA ASP A 127 -3.93 12.21 40.29
C ASP A 127 -2.79 12.85 39.47
N ASP A 128 -2.70 12.57 38.15
CA ASP A 128 -1.67 13.13 37.30
C ASP A 128 -2.22 13.64 35.96
N VAL A 129 -1.99 14.91 35.69
CA VAL A 129 -2.26 15.55 34.39
C VAL A 129 -0.96 16.24 33.97
N VAL A 130 -0.54 16.01 32.73
CA VAL A 130 0.66 16.63 32.19
C VAL A 130 0.37 17.43 30.92
N GLU A 131 1.20 18.44 30.65
CA GLU A 131 1.15 19.21 29.42
C GLU A 131 1.83 18.41 28.30
N VAL A 132 1.10 18.18 27.21
CA VAL A 132 1.59 17.53 25.99
C VAL A 132 1.60 18.53 24.85
N LEU A 133 2.74 18.59 24.16
CA LEU A 133 2.92 19.40 22.96
C LEU A 133 2.38 18.63 21.75
N MET A 134 1.45 19.23 21.03
CA MET A 134 0.82 18.65 19.87
C MET A 134 1.05 19.50 18.63
N PRO A 135 1.30 18.89 17.46
CA PRO A 135 1.51 19.64 16.23
C PRO A 135 0.24 20.39 15.83
N ASP A 136 0.42 21.61 15.39
CA ASP A 136 -0.62 22.42 14.75
C ASP A 136 -0.57 22.21 13.23
N PHE A 137 -1.72 22.21 12.58
CA PHE A 137 -1.82 22.04 11.12
C PHE A 137 -1.18 23.17 10.30
N GLN A 138 -1.02 24.36 10.86
CA GLN A 138 -0.44 25.49 10.14
C GLN A 138 1.05 25.65 10.38
N SER A 139 1.49 25.40 11.59
CA SER A 139 2.88 25.64 12.03
C SER A 139 3.63 24.36 12.44
N GLY A 140 2.98 23.19 12.31
CA GLY A 140 3.60 21.92 12.67
C GLY A 140 4.01 21.88 14.14
N ILE A 141 5.25 21.48 14.40
CA ILE A 141 5.80 21.42 15.74
C ILE A 141 6.55 22.70 16.13
N ASP A 142 6.76 23.62 15.21
CA ASP A 142 7.50 24.86 15.48
C ASP A 142 6.74 25.78 16.46
N VAL A 143 5.40 25.73 16.43
CA VAL A 143 4.53 26.40 17.41
C VAL A 143 3.48 25.38 17.86
N PRO A 144 3.85 24.47 18.79
CA PRO A 144 2.94 23.41 19.20
C PRO A 144 1.80 23.94 20.04
N MET A 145 0.65 23.28 19.92
CA MET A 145 -0.45 23.46 20.85
C MET A 145 -0.14 22.76 22.17
N LYS A 146 -0.40 23.43 23.28
CA LYS A 146 -0.20 22.90 24.62
C LYS A 146 -1.50 22.34 25.15
N ARG A 147 -1.57 21.04 25.34
CA ARG A 147 -2.76 20.32 25.79
C ARG A 147 -2.52 19.56 27.07
N ASN A 148 -3.42 19.65 28.00
CA ASN A 148 -3.34 18.85 29.22
C ASN A 148 -4.02 17.49 29.03
N VAL A 149 -3.30 16.43 29.37
CA VAL A 149 -3.71 15.03 29.16
C VAL A 149 -3.64 14.27 30.48
N PRO A 150 -4.66 13.48 30.84
CA PRO A 150 -4.60 12.62 32.01
C PRO A 150 -3.66 11.46 31.76
N VAL A 151 -2.81 11.14 32.73
CA VAL A 151 -1.76 10.16 32.61
C VAL A 151 -1.75 9.16 33.77
N LYS A 152 -1.07 8.06 33.55
CA LYS A 152 -0.71 7.09 34.59
C LYS A 152 0.79 6.96 34.64
N LYS A 153 1.35 6.98 35.85
CA LYS A 153 2.77 6.70 36.07
C LYS A 153 2.99 5.18 36.09
N VAL A 154 3.95 4.70 35.31
CA VAL A 154 4.30 3.28 35.19
C VAL A 154 5.82 3.10 35.18
N THR A 155 6.27 1.91 35.58
CA THR A 155 7.68 1.53 35.48
C THR A 155 7.87 0.61 34.29
N LEU A 156 8.63 1.06 33.31
CA LEU A 156 8.98 0.31 32.10
C LEU A 156 10.49 0.09 32.07
N ASN A 157 10.94 -1.14 31.98
CA ASN A 157 12.38 -1.48 31.95
C ASN A 157 13.17 -0.79 33.08
N GLY A 158 12.58 -0.71 34.29
CA GLY A 158 13.19 -0.09 35.47
C GLY A 158 13.12 1.44 35.51
N LYS A 159 12.57 2.13 34.54
CA LYS A 159 12.40 3.59 34.47
C LYS A 159 10.95 3.99 34.70
N GLU A 160 10.70 4.96 35.58
CA GLU A 160 9.37 5.57 35.69
C GLU A 160 9.12 6.49 34.51
N VAL A 161 7.94 6.34 33.88
CA VAL A 161 7.45 7.14 32.76
C VAL A 161 5.97 7.45 32.93
N PHE A 162 5.50 8.48 32.28
CA PHE A 162 4.05 8.72 32.11
C PHE A 162 3.54 8.04 30.84
N VAL A 163 2.33 7.52 30.92
CA VAL A 163 1.60 6.96 29.79
C VAL A 163 0.21 7.56 29.70
N ALA A 164 -0.30 7.72 28.49
CA ALA A 164 -1.66 8.15 28.19
C ALA A 164 -2.34 7.13 27.29
N THR A 165 -3.66 7.14 27.20
CA THR A 165 -4.35 6.39 26.16
C THR A 165 -4.32 7.16 24.84
N VAL A 166 -4.39 6.43 23.71
CA VAL A 166 -4.58 7.06 22.39
C VAL A 166 -5.83 7.94 22.39
N PHE A 167 -6.91 7.50 23.04
CA PHE A 167 -8.15 8.27 23.14
C PHE A 167 -7.98 9.60 23.85
N ASP A 168 -7.26 9.64 24.99
CA ASP A 168 -6.99 10.87 25.70
C ASP A 168 -6.14 11.84 24.87
N LEU A 169 -5.15 11.33 24.17
CA LEU A 169 -4.34 12.10 23.23
C LEU A 169 -5.17 12.61 22.04
N GLN A 170 -6.08 11.81 21.54
CA GLN A 170 -6.97 12.19 20.45
C GLN A 170 -7.94 13.32 20.86
N LEU A 171 -8.57 13.21 22.02
CA LEU A 171 -9.44 14.27 22.56
C LEU A 171 -8.68 15.58 22.73
N ALA A 172 -7.44 15.49 23.22
CA ALA A 172 -6.56 16.64 23.35
C ALA A 172 -6.19 17.23 21.98
N GLN A 173 -5.80 16.39 21.00
CA GLN A 173 -5.48 16.84 19.64
C GLN A 173 -6.66 17.58 18.98
N TYR A 174 -7.87 17.12 19.22
CA TYR A 174 -9.09 17.79 18.73
C TYR A 174 -9.48 19.05 19.52
N GLY A 175 -8.74 19.39 20.58
CA GLY A 175 -8.96 20.59 21.39
C GLY A 175 -10.22 20.56 22.22
N LEU A 176 -10.70 19.39 22.62
CA LEU A 176 -11.95 19.24 23.36
C LEU A 176 -11.78 19.55 24.84
N ASP A 177 -12.65 20.39 25.37
CA ASP A 177 -12.64 20.75 26.77
C ASP A 177 -13.16 19.60 27.66
N ARG A 178 -12.32 19.18 28.60
CA ARG A 178 -12.64 18.19 29.63
C ARG A 178 -12.39 18.70 31.04
N GLY A 179 -12.22 20.02 31.20
CA GLY A 179 -11.87 20.64 32.46
C GLY A 179 -10.41 20.40 32.90
N LEU A 180 -9.53 20.02 31.97
CA LEU A 180 -8.12 19.76 32.24
C LEU A 180 -7.22 20.99 31.96
N GLY A 181 -7.72 21.97 31.22
CA GLY A 181 -6.96 23.15 30.80
C GLY A 181 -6.06 22.91 29.59
N GLY A 182 -5.19 23.87 29.28
CA GLY A 182 -4.39 23.94 28.08
C GLY A 182 -5.05 24.78 26.98
N ASP A 183 -4.49 24.76 25.77
CA ASP A 183 -5.03 25.48 24.59
C ASP A 183 -6.23 24.74 24.02
N ILE A 184 -7.38 24.87 24.63
CA ILE A 184 -8.63 24.19 24.26
C ILE A 184 -9.58 25.11 23.48
N ALA A 185 -10.43 24.53 22.66
CA ALA A 185 -11.43 25.27 21.93
C ALA A 185 -12.51 25.82 22.87
N SER A 186 -12.90 27.09 22.68
CA SER A 186 -13.97 27.69 23.42
C SER A 186 -15.37 27.21 22.99
N GLY A 187 -15.46 26.50 21.87
CA GLY A 187 -16.69 25.94 21.31
C GLY A 187 -16.60 25.78 19.79
N TYR A 188 -17.72 25.46 19.16
CA TYR A 188 -17.81 25.32 17.71
C TYR A 188 -17.48 26.59 16.93
N ASP A 189 -17.73 27.76 17.56
CA ASP A 189 -17.52 29.10 16.97
C ASP A 189 -16.06 29.57 17.06
N ASP A 190 -15.18 28.79 17.64
CA ASP A 190 -13.77 29.14 17.78
C ASP A 190 -13.00 28.88 16.48
N ALA A 191 -12.82 29.94 15.69
CA ALA A 191 -12.10 29.87 14.43
C ALA A 191 -10.55 29.82 14.60
N SER A 192 -10.04 30.06 15.81
CA SER A 192 -8.61 30.10 16.09
C SER A 192 -8.04 28.74 16.49
N THR A 193 -8.88 27.83 16.95
CA THR A 193 -8.44 26.49 17.37
C THR A 193 -8.67 25.46 16.26
N PRO A 194 -7.63 24.75 15.81
CA PRO A 194 -7.75 23.71 14.80
C PRO A 194 -8.79 22.64 15.17
N ASN A 195 -9.36 22.03 14.14
CA ASN A 195 -10.38 20.99 14.20
C ASN A 195 -11.79 21.44 14.61
N THR A 196 -12.02 22.70 14.96
CA THR A 196 -13.38 23.19 15.20
C THR A 196 -14.13 23.43 13.88
N PRO A 197 -15.48 23.41 13.90
CA PRO A 197 -16.27 23.75 12.71
C PRO A 197 -16.02 25.17 12.15
N ALA A 198 -15.83 26.19 13.01
CA ALA A 198 -15.50 27.52 12.57
C ALA A 198 -14.13 27.64 11.92
N TRP A 199 -13.12 26.97 12.47
CA TRP A 199 -11.79 26.85 11.86
C TRP A 199 -11.89 26.22 10.46
N ALA A 200 -12.63 25.12 10.34
CA ALA A 200 -12.81 24.44 9.05
C ALA A 200 -13.53 25.32 8.02
N GLU A 201 -14.47 26.16 8.42
CA GLU A 201 -15.11 27.15 7.55
C GLU A 201 -14.11 28.14 6.96
N THR A 202 -13.15 28.64 7.75
CA THR A 202 -12.11 29.57 7.26
C THR A 202 -11.25 28.96 6.16
N ILE A 203 -10.96 27.67 6.27
CA ILE A 203 -10.12 26.93 5.31
C ILE A 203 -10.92 26.53 4.07
N THR A 204 -12.07 25.93 4.27
CA THR A 204 -12.82 25.21 3.23
C THR A 204 -13.87 26.04 2.52
N GLY A 205 -14.32 27.13 3.16
CA GLY A 205 -15.45 27.94 2.72
C GLY A 205 -16.82 27.26 2.89
N VAL A 206 -16.86 26.05 3.50
CA VAL A 206 -18.12 25.39 3.89
C VAL A 206 -18.60 25.98 5.19
N LYS A 207 -19.88 26.37 5.25
CA LYS A 207 -20.42 26.98 6.43
C LYS A 207 -20.35 26.08 7.65
N GLN A 208 -19.92 26.60 8.76
CA GLN A 208 -19.84 25.93 10.06
C GLN A 208 -21.11 25.15 10.39
N ALA A 209 -22.28 25.77 10.19
CA ALA A 209 -23.58 25.14 10.47
C ALA A 209 -23.79 23.84 9.63
N ASP A 210 -23.34 23.81 8.38
CA ASP A 210 -23.43 22.63 7.53
C ASP A 210 -22.46 21.55 7.96
N ILE A 211 -21.26 21.92 8.41
CA ILE A 211 -20.27 20.99 8.95
C ILE A 211 -20.79 20.32 10.23
N ILE A 212 -21.32 21.11 11.16
CA ILE A 212 -21.92 20.61 12.41
C ILE A 212 -23.08 19.66 12.10
N ARG A 213 -23.99 20.08 11.22
CA ARG A 213 -25.13 19.25 10.82
C ARG A 213 -24.67 17.94 10.20
N SER A 214 -23.74 17.97 9.25
CA SER A 214 -23.24 16.77 8.59
C SER A 214 -22.53 15.82 9.55
N GLY A 215 -21.70 16.34 10.45
CA GLY A 215 -21.03 15.54 11.47
C GLY A 215 -22.01 14.88 12.44
N ARG A 216 -23.00 15.63 12.90
CA ARG A 216 -24.05 15.14 13.80
C ARG A 216 -24.94 14.09 13.13
N GLU A 217 -25.45 14.35 11.92
CA GLU A 217 -26.29 13.41 11.17
C GLU A 217 -25.54 12.12 10.84
N PHE A 218 -24.25 12.22 10.49
CA PHE A 218 -23.41 11.07 10.21
C PHE A 218 -23.23 10.18 11.46
N ALA A 219 -22.88 10.80 12.59
CA ALA A 219 -22.68 10.08 13.85
C ALA A 219 -24.00 9.54 14.43
N ASP A 220 -25.07 10.33 14.41
CA ASP A 220 -26.39 9.91 14.87
C ASP A 220 -26.93 8.69 14.09
N ASN A 221 -26.78 8.72 12.75
CA ASN A 221 -27.13 7.55 11.95
C ASN A 221 -26.23 6.36 12.28
N ALA A 222 -24.92 6.54 12.44
CA ALA A 222 -24.02 5.45 12.81
C ALA A 222 -24.37 4.85 14.17
N SER A 223 -24.71 5.67 15.18
CA SER A 223 -25.16 5.22 16.48
C SER A 223 -26.45 4.38 16.38
N LYS A 224 -27.49 4.92 15.74
CA LYS A 224 -28.79 4.26 15.59
C LYS A 224 -28.77 2.98 14.78
N THR A 225 -27.83 2.87 13.84
CA THR A 225 -27.75 1.73 12.91
C THR A 225 -26.57 0.79 13.21
N MET A 226 -25.85 1.03 14.30
CA MET A 226 -24.67 0.26 14.68
C MET A 226 -23.58 0.30 13.58
N GLY A 227 -23.23 1.51 13.16
CA GLY A 227 -22.10 1.77 12.25
C GLY A 227 -22.43 1.81 10.75
N LYS A 228 -23.71 1.90 10.36
CA LYS A 228 -24.06 1.91 8.93
C LYS A 228 -24.07 3.33 8.33
N SER A 229 -23.04 4.10 8.62
CA SER A 229 -22.69 5.33 7.90
C SER A 229 -21.45 5.11 7.06
N MET A 230 -21.44 5.65 5.84
CA MET A 230 -20.42 5.35 4.83
C MET A 230 -19.89 6.64 4.22
N VAL A 231 -18.60 6.64 3.92
CA VAL A 231 -17.97 7.67 3.09
C VAL A 231 -17.57 7.07 1.74
N ILE A 232 -18.12 7.61 0.67
CA ILE A 232 -17.80 7.23 -0.71
C ILE A 232 -16.73 8.20 -1.22
N LEU A 233 -15.62 7.64 -1.70
CA LEU A 233 -14.45 8.38 -2.15
C LEU A 233 -14.27 8.25 -3.66
N GLY A 234 -14.12 9.38 -4.31
CA GLY A 234 -13.80 9.45 -5.73
C GLY A 234 -12.32 9.72 -5.99
N ALA A 235 -11.92 9.56 -7.24
CA ALA A 235 -10.54 9.75 -7.68
C ALA A 235 -10.01 11.18 -7.47
N GLY A 236 -10.88 12.20 -7.42
CA GLY A 236 -10.47 13.58 -7.20
C GLY A 236 -9.67 13.77 -5.89
N LEU A 237 -10.06 13.07 -4.83
CA LEU A 237 -9.37 13.14 -3.55
C LEU A 237 -7.95 12.54 -3.62
N ASN A 238 -7.76 11.50 -4.44
CA ASN A 238 -6.48 10.80 -4.57
C ASN A 238 -5.38 11.66 -5.19
N HIS A 239 -5.75 12.68 -5.92
CA HIS A 239 -4.83 13.50 -6.72
C HIS A 239 -4.33 14.76 -6.01
N TRP A 240 -4.78 15.01 -4.77
CA TRP A 240 -4.26 16.12 -3.98
C TRP A 240 -2.86 15.79 -3.44
N TYR A 241 -2.07 16.84 -3.25
CA TYR A 241 -0.68 16.69 -2.79
C TYR A 241 -0.60 15.93 -1.44
N HIS A 242 -1.44 16.30 -0.48
CA HIS A 242 -1.55 15.63 0.81
C HIS A 242 -2.77 14.70 0.91
N ASN A 243 -3.01 13.89 -0.10
CA ASN A 243 -4.15 12.97 -0.15
C ASN A 243 -4.19 11.98 1.03
N ASP A 244 -3.05 11.52 1.50
CA ASP A 244 -2.92 10.66 2.67
C ASP A 244 -3.49 11.29 3.96
N MET A 245 -3.31 12.59 4.14
CA MET A 245 -3.89 13.32 5.28
C MET A 245 -5.42 13.41 5.18
N HIS A 246 -5.96 13.57 3.97
CA HIS A 246 -7.40 13.51 3.74
C HIS A 246 -7.97 12.14 4.11
N TYR A 247 -7.28 11.08 3.70
CA TYR A 247 -7.68 9.71 4.03
C TYR A 247 -7.65 9.45 5.53
N ARG A 248 -6.59 9.87 6.22
CA ARG A 248 -6.48 9.71 7.67
C ARG A 248 -7.59 10.42 8.43
N ALA A 249 -7.94 11.64 8.04
CA ALA A 249 -9.05 12.39 8.64
C ALA A 249 -10.40 11.66 8.48
N ILE A 250 -10.66 11.10 7.29
CA ILE A 250 -11.86 10.30 7.02
C ILE A 250 -11.85 9.00 7.83
N MET A 251 -10.73 8.27 7.83
CA MET A 251 -10.62 7.03 8.60
C MET A 251 -10.84 7.26 10.08
N ASN A 252 -10.31 8.33 10.65
CA ASN A 252 -10.54 8.68 12.05
C ASN A 252 -12.04 8.85 12.34
N LEU A 253 -12.77 9.59 11.51
CA LEU A 253 -14.22 9.75 11.67
C LEU A 253 -14.94 8.39 11.61
N LEU A 254 -14.58 7.54 10.66
CA LEU A 254 -15.18 6.20 10.52
C LEU A 254 -14.91 5.30 11.73
N HIS A 255 -13.70 5.37 12.29
CA HIS A 255 -13.35 4.62 13.50
C HIS A 255 -14.08 5.15 14.73
N MET A 256 -14.15 6.46 14.92
CA MET A 256 -14.90 7.07 16.03
C MET A 256 -16.38 6.68 16.02
N CYS A 257 -16.99 6.64 14.83
CA CYS A 257 -18.39 6.29 14.65
C CYS A 257 -18.67 4.79 14.48
N GLY A 258 -17.66 3.93 14.70
CA GLY A 258 -17.81 2.49 14.63
C GLY A 258 -18.23 1.93 13.28
N CYS A 259 -17.87 2.60 12.18
CA CYS A 259 -18.39 2.27 10.84
C CYS A 259 -17.58 1.21 10.10
N ILE A 260 -16.30 1.05 10.44
CA ILE A 260 -15.42 0.09 9.74
C ILE A 260 -15.82 -1.34 10.11
N GLY A 261 -15.94 -2.18 9.07
CA GLY A 261 -16.29 -3.58 9.25
C GLY A 261 -17.79 -3.85 9.38
N GLN A 262 -18.64 -2.86 9.23
CA GLN A 262 -20.09 -3.02 9.22
C GLN A 262 -20.65 -3.08 7.82
N SER A 263 -21.47 -4.06 7.52
CA SER A 263 -22.15 -4.15 6.23
C SER A 263 -23.11 -2.97 6.04
N GLY A 264 -22.86 -2.18 4.99
CA GLY A 264 -23.58 -0.91 4.73
C GLY A 264 -22.98 0.31 5.40
N GLY A 265 -21.81 0.18 6.00
CA GLY A 265 -21.03 1.28 6.57
C GLY A 265 -19.59 1.31 6.07
N GLY A 266 -18.82 2.25 6.54
CA GLY A 266 -17.37 2.31 6.41
C GLY A 266 -16.86 3.03 5.17
N TRP A 267 -15.78 2.53 4.65
CA TRP A 267 -15.00 3.10 3.57
C TRP A 267 -15.39 2.50 2.22
N CYS A 268 -15.96 3.29 1.33
CA CYS A 268 -16.24 2.88 -0.04
C CYS A 268 -15.31 3.63 -0.99
N HIS A 269 -14.15 3.05 -1.24
CA HIS A 269 -13.11 3.64 -2.05
C HIS A 269 -13.27 3.26 -3.52
N TYR A 270 -13.12 4.26 -4.40
CA TYR A 270 -12.96 4.05 -5.81
C TYR A 270 -11.54 3.52 -6.09
N VAL A 271 -11.40 2.23 -6.32
CA VAL A 271 -10.10 1.57 -6.50
C VAL A 271 -9.64 1.59 -7.96
N GLY A 272 -10.45 2.08 -8.85
CA GLY A 272 -10.18 2.13 -10.29
C GLY A 272 -11.04 1.13 -11.05
N GLN A 273 -11.93 1.66 -11.87
CA GLN A 273 -12.75 0.86 -12.76
C GLN A 273 -11.94 0.28 -13.93
N GLU A 274 -10.80 0.86 -14.16
CA GLU A 274 -9.86 0.46 -15.19
C GLU A 274 -9.08 -0.81 -14.88
N LYS A 275 -9.10 -1.27 -13.64
CA LYS A 275 -8.41 -2.51 -13.26
C LYS A 275 -9.10 -3.72 -13.87
N LEU A 276 -8.37 -4.42 -14.70
CA LEU A 276 -8.85 -5.65 -15.29
C LEU A 276 -8.94 -6.75 -14.23
N ARG A 277 -10.09 -7.33 -14.16
CA ARG A 277 -10.31 -8.60 -13.47
C ARG A 277 -10.70 -9.65 -14.51
N PRO A 278 -10.14 -10.78 -14.45
CA PRO A 278 -9.27 -11.38 -13.47
C PRO A 278 -7.82 -10.91 -13.57
N GLN A 279 -7.27 -10.44 -12.47
CA GLN A 279 -5.88 -9.96 -12.42
C GLN A 279 -4.87 -11.10 -12.33
N ALA A 280 -5.27 -12.22 -11.76
CA ALA A 280 -4.40 -13.36 -11.55
C ALA A 280 -3.88 -13.97 -12.86
N GLY A 281 -4.71 -14.04 -13.89
CA GLY A 281 -4.29 -14.49 -15.23
C GLY A 281 -3.46 -13.46 -15.98
N TRP A 282 -3.59 -12.17 -15.65
CA TRP A 282 -2.76 -11.12 -16.19
C TRP A 282 -1.30 -11.19 -15.73
N ALA A 283 -1.05 -11.56 -14.48
CA ALA A 283 0.29 -11.56 -13.93
C ALA A 283 1.30 -12.48 -14.66
N PRO A 284 0.98 -13.75 -15.01
CA PRO A 284 1.86 -14.57 -15.83
C PRO A 284 2.23 -13.95 -17.18
N VAL A 285 1.27 -13.26 -17.81
CA VAL A 285 1.51 -12.60 -19.09
C VAL A 285 2.36 -11.34 -18.91
N ALA A 286 1.98 -10.48 -17.93
CA ALA A 286 2.65 -9.19 -17.73
C ALA A 286 4.08 -9.32 -17.24
N PHE A 287 4.36 -10.31 -16.38
CA PHE A 287 5.65 -10.46 -15.73
C PHE A 287 6.51 -11.56 -16.32
N ALA A 288 6.03 -12.27 -17.33
CA ALA A 288 6.72 -13.40 -17.96
C ALA A 288 7.23 -14.44 -16.95
N LEU A 289 6.44 -14.74 -15.91
CA LEU A 289 6.78 -15.66 -14.83
C LEU A 289 7.06 -17.08 -15.33
N ASP A 290 6.50 -17.39 -16.45
CA ASP A 290 6.57 -18.66 -17.17
C ASP A 290 7.89 -18.88 -17.91
N TRP A 291 8.68 -17.80 -18.12
CA TRP A 291 9.97 -17.89 -18.80
C TRP A 291 11.17 -17.85 -17.85
N GLN A 292 11.04 -17.11 -16.77
CA GLN A 292 12.16 -16.82 -15.89
C GLN A 292 11.71 -16.50 -14.47
N LYS A 293 12.30 -17.17 -13.50
CA LYS A 293 12.21 -16.77 -12.10
C LYS A 293 13.51 -16.11 -11.66
N PRO A 294 13.45 -15.11 -10.83
CA PRO A 294 12.30 -14.45 -10.22
C PRO A 294 11.51 -13.62 -11.23
N PRO A 295 10.20 -13.48 -11.01
CA PRO A 295 9.41 -12.58 -11.83
C PRO A 295 9.90 -11.16 -11.69
N ARG A 296 9.72 -10.38 -12.75
CA ARG A 296 9.96 -8.99 -12.68
C ARG A 296 8.76 -8.29 -12.20
N HIS A 297 8.57 -8.24 -10.91
CA HIS A 297 7.63 -7.34 -10.29
C HIS A 297 7.99 -5.89 -10.60
N MET A 298 7.05 -4.97 -10.31
CA MET A 298 7.28 -3.55 -10.48
C MET A 298 8.68 -3.17 -10.08
N ASN A 299 9.40 -2.62 -11.04
CA ASN A 299 10.63 -1.98 -10.73
C ASN A 299 10.30 -0.62 -10.13
N GLY A 300 10.46 -0.51 -8.84
CA GLY A 300 10.09 0.68 -8.12
C GLY A 300 11.06 1.83 -8.23
N THR A 301 12.19 1.71 -8.89
CA THR A 301 13.18 2.79 -8.89
C THR A 301 12.64 4.04 -9.55
N THR A 302 11.97 3.94 -10.70
CA THR A 302 11.33 5.09 -11.34
C THR A 302 10.20 5.65 -10.50
N TYR A 303 9.34 4.79 -9.99
CA TYR A 303 8.31 5.17 -9.03
C TYR A 303 8.93 5.84 -7.78
N PHE A 304 10.04 5.32 -7.31
CA PHE A 304 10.79 5.87 -6.19
C PHE A 304 11.24 7.30 -6.48
N TYR A 305 11.77 7.60 -7.66
CA TYR A 305 12.17 8.95 -8.02
C TYR A 305 11.00 9.93 -8.01
N PHE A 306 9.85 9.56 -8.55
CA PHE A 306 8.67 10.42 -8.52
C PHE A 306 8.15 10.63 -7.11
N HIS A 307 8.20 9.59 -6.31
CA HIS A 307 7.62 9.60 -4.97
C HIS A 307 8.51 10.31 -3.96
N THR A 308 9.82 10.15 -4.07
CA THR A 308 10.76 10.74 -3.11
C THR A 308 11.08 12.19 -3.40
N ASP A 309 11.10 12.61 -4.66
CA ASP A 309 11.51 13.96 -5.03
C ASP A 309 10.61 15.05 -4.43
N GLN A 310 9.33 14.77 -4.22
CA GLN A 310 8.44 15.72 -3.54
C GLN A 310 8.96 16.12 -2.15
N TRP A 311 9.64 15.22 -1.44
CA TRP A 311 10.16 15.45 -0.10
C TRP A 311 11.38 16.36 -0.06
N ARG A 312 11.93 16.66 -1.21
CA ARG A 312 12.93 17.72 -1.39
C ARG A 312 12.41 19.10 -0.97
N TYR A 313 11.10 19.28 -1.00
CA TYR A 313 10.39 20.53 -0.70
C TYR A 313 9.61 20.49 0.61
N GLU A 314 9.63 19.37 1.30
CA GLU A 314 8.85 19.14 2.51
C GLU A 314 9.73 19.23 3.76
N LYS A 315 9.25 20.02 4.73
CA LYS A 315 9.89 20.13 6.06
C LYS A 315 9.27 19.17 7.09
N LEU A 316 8.26 18.42 6.70
CA LEU A 316 7.53 17.56 7.61
C LEU A 316 8.35 16.33 7.95
N GLU A 317 8.70 16.16 9.21
CA GLU A 317 9.32 14.94 9.71
C GLU A 317 8.32 13.79 9.71
N ALA A 318 8.76 12.62 9.30
CA ALA A 318 7.90 11.45 9.22
C ALA A 318 7.39 11.00 10.60
N ASP A 319 8.11 11.30 11.67
CA ASP A 319 7.72 11.00 13.05
C ASP A 319 6.36 11.60 13.42
N ALA A 320 6.01 12.76 12.85
CA ALA A 320 4.70 13.37 13.03
C ALA A 320 3.57 12.59 12.35
N LEU A 321 3.89 11.74 11.37
CA LEU A 321 2.93 10.99 10.56
C LEU A 321 2.87 9.50 10.89
N LEU A 322 3.90 8.97 11.57
CA LEU A 322 4.00 7.55 11.85
C LEU A 322 3.18 7.16 13.07
N ALA A 323 2.64 5.97 13.02
CA ALA A 323 2.15 5.31 14.22
C ALA A 323 3.28 5.18 15.23
N SER A 324 2.97 5.38 16.50
CA SER A 324 3.94 5.38 17.61
C SER A 324 4.70 4.08 17.81
N THR A 325 4.40 3.05 17.03
CA THR A 325 5.13 1.77 17.06
C THR A 325 6.52 1.83 16.47
N ALA A 326 6.83 2.80 15.59
CA ALA A 326 8.06 2.83 14.82
C ALA A 326 9.00 4.02 15.12
N GLN A 327 8.65 4.89 16.05
CA GLN A 327 9.30 6.19 16.21
C GLN A 327 10.75 6.17 16.75
N ALA A 328 11.15 5.11 17.46
CA ALA A 328 12.37 5.17 18.26
C ALA A 328 13.68 5.18 17.45
N ASN A 329 13.72 4.53 16.26
CA ASN A 329 14.99 4.25 15.59
C ASN A 329 15.33 5.21 14.45
N TYR A 330 14.37 6.03 14.01
CA TYR A 330 14.51 6.87 12.81
C TYR A 330 13.99 8.29 13.03
N LYS A 331 14.22 8.83 14.24
CA LYS A 331 13.84 10.21 14.56
C LYS A 331 14.54 11.18 13.62
N GLY A 332 13.81 12.16 13.11
CA GLY A 332 14.33 13.16 12.18
C GLY A 332 14.35 12.71 10.71
N HIS A 333 13.93 11.47 10.43
CA HIS A 333 13.82 11.01 9.03
C HIS A 333 12.55 11.55 8.37
N ASN A 334 12.64 11.92 7.10
CA ASN A 334 11.47 12.21 6.28
C ASN A 334 10.97 10.93 5.58
N LEU A 335 9.87 11.01 4.82
CA LEU A 335 9.33 9.84 4.12
C LEU A 335 10.25 9.30 3.02
N ALA A 336 11.07 10.12 2.39
CA ALA A 336 12.08 9.66 1.44
C ALA A 336 13.14 8.80 2.13
N ASP A 337 13.60 9.20 3.31
CA ASP A 337 14.53 8.41 4.11
C ASP A 337 13.94 7.04 4.48
N TYR A 338 12.67 6.98 4.89
CA TYR A 338 11.99 5.72 5.18
C TYR A 338 11.88 4.81 3.96
N ASN A 339 11.66 5.38 2.77
CA ASN A 339 11.64 4.61 1.53
C ASN A 339 13.02 4.00 1.24
N VAL A 340 14.10 4.75 1.45
CA VAL A 340 15.47 4.26 1.28
C VAL A 340 15.77 3.11 2.24
N VAL A 341 15.42 3.27 3.52
CA VAL A 341 15.57 2.22 4.53
C VAL A 341 14.76 0.99 4.16
N SER A 342 13.48 1.16 3.84
CA SER A 342 12.58 0.06 3.46
C SER A 342 13.07 -0.69 2.23
N GLN A 343 13.66 0.01 1.27
CA GLN A 343 14.22 -0.61 0.07
C GLN A 343 15.44 -1.47 0.38
N ARG A 344 16.40 -0.95 1.18
CA ARG A 344 17.59 -1.75 1.53
C ARG A 344 17.30 -2.93 2.45
N LEU A 345 16.21 -2.87 3.22
CA LEU A 345 15.74 -4.00 4.04
C LEU A 345 14.90 -5.00 3.24
N GLY A 346 14.57 -4.69 1.99
CA GLY A 346 13.74 -5.54 1.15
C GLY A 346 12.24 -5.44 1.43
N TRP A 347 11.79 -4.47 2.20
CA TRP A 347 10.39 -4.32 2.60
C TRP A 347 9.54 -3.55 1.59
N LEU A 348 10.16 -2.62 0.84
CA LEU A 348 9.45 -1.91 -0.21
C LEU A 348 9.10 -2.90 -1.34
N PRO A 349 7.84 -3.02 -1.78
CA PRO A 349 7.43 -4.00 -2.78
C PRO A 349 7.86 -3.60 -4.20
N SER A 350 9.13 -3.32 -4.36
CA SER A 350 9.74 -2.88 -5.61
C SER A 350 11.18 -3.39 -5.71
N ALA A 351 11.60 -3.76 -6.92
CA ALA A 351 12.96 -4.19 -7.17
C ALA A 351 13.91 -2.98 -7.20
N PRO A 352 14.86 -2.85 -6.25
CA PRO A 352 15.80 -1.73 -6.24
C PRO A 352 16.85 -1.84 -7.34
N HIS A 353 17.28 -0.69 -7.84
CA HIS A 353 18.45 -0.57 -8.71
C HIS A 353 19.70 -0.25 -7.90
N PHE A 354 20.85 -0.61 -8.46
CA PHE A 354 22.16 -0.23 -7.95
C PHE A 354 22.69 1.01 -8.70
N ASN A 355 23.63 1.71 -8.09
CA ASN A 355 24.38 2.80 -8.71
C ASN A 355 25.44 2.31 -9.72
N LYS A 356 25.47 1.04 -10.02
CA LYS A 356 26.32 0.39 -11.00
C LYS A 356 25.51 -0.52 -11.88
N ASN A 357 25.86 -0.62 -13.17
CA ASN A 357 25.20 -1.55 -14.08
C ASN A 357 25.26 -2.99 -13.52
N PRO A 358 24.12 -3.63 -13.28
CA PRO A 358 24.09 -4.96 -12.66
C PRO A 358 24.74 -6.06 -13.52
N MET A 359 24.82 -5.89 -14.83
CA MET A 359 25.59 -6.78 -15.70
C MET A 359 27.10 -6.67 -15.46
N ASP A 360 27.59 -5.45 -15.18
CA ASP A 360 29.00 -5.27 -14.83
C ASP A 360 29.30 -5.73 -13.41
N ILE A 361 28.34 -5.65 -12.50
CA ILE A 361 28.47 -6.25 -11.16
C ILE A 361 28.72 -7.76 -11.25
N VAL A 362 28.00 -8.47 -12.12
CA VAL A 362 28.22 -9.91 -12.32
C VAL A 362 29.61 -10.18 -12.89
N LYS A 363 30.03 -9.42 -13.89
CA LYS A 363 31.39 -9.56 -14.49
C LYS A 363 32.49 -9.32 -13.46
N ASP A 364 32.34 -8.31 -12.60
CA ASP A 364 33.30 -8.03 -11.55
C ASP A 364 33.31 -9.13 -10.49
N ALA A 365 32.17 -9.67 -10.12
CA ALA A 365 32.09 -10.79 -9.20
C ALA A 365 32.76 -12.03 -9.78
N GLU A 366 32.53 -12.35 -11.05
CA GLU A 366 33.19 -13.46 -11.75
C GLU A 366 34.71 -13.23 -11.82
N ALA A 367 35.16 -12.03 -12.10
CA ALA A 367 36.59 -11.68 -12.08
C ALA A 367 37.20 -11.77 -10.67
N ALA A 368 36.42 -11.57 -9.63
CA ALA A 368 36.80 -11.75 -8.24
C ALA A 368 36.72 -13.23 -7.77
N GLY A 369 36.32 -14.14 -8.66
CA GLY A 369 36.32 -15.59 -8.38
C GLY A 369 34.94 -16.19 -8.10
N ALA A 370 33.85 -15.44 -8.28
CA ALA A 370 32.51 -16.01 -8.18
C ALA A 370 32.24 -16.98 -9.33
N THR A 371 31.76 -18.18 -9.04
CA THR A 371 31.50 -19.24 -10.04
C THR A 371 30.03 -19.60 -10.16
N ASP A 372 29.19 -19.11 -9.24
CA ASP A 372 27.78 -19.40 -9.17
C ASP A 372 26.97 -18.19 -8.63
N GLU A 373 25.65 -18.33 -8.59
CA GLU A 373 24.73 -17.29 -8.09
C GLU A 373 25.08 -16.85 -6.66
N LYS A 374 25.44 -17.80 -5.81
CA LYS A 374 25.80 -17.51 -4.42
C LYS A 374 27.06 -16.66 -4.34
N GLY A 375 28.10 -17.02 -5.13
CA GLY A 375 29.32 -16.23 -5.18
C GLY A 375 29.10 -14.79 -5.64
N VAL A 376 28.22 -14.57 -6.63
CA VAL A 376 27.83 -13.23 -7.08
C VAL A 376 27.08 -12.49 -5.97
N ALA A 377 26.16 -13.15 -5.28
CA ALA A 377 25.42 -12.56 -4.17
C ALA A 377 26.35 -12.18 -3.01
N ASP A 378 27.25 -13.06 -2.61
CA ASP A 378 28.22 -12.82 -1.56
C ASP A 378 29.13 -11.63 -1.91
N TYR A 379 29.62 -11.56 -3.15
CA TYR A 379 30.39 -10.41 -3.64
C TYR A 379 29.59 -9.10 -3.51
N LEU A 380 28.35 -9.09 -4.01
CA LEU A 380 27.52 -7.88 -3.98
C LEU A 380 27.18 -7.46 -2.53
N VAL A 381 26.94 -8.40 -1.63
CA VAL A 381 26.72 -8.11 -0.20
C VAL A 381 27.92 -7.38 0.39
N GLU A 382 29.14 -7.84 0.12
CA GLU A 382 30.35 -7.17 0.63
C GLU A 382 30.52 -5.77 0.03
N GLN A 383 30.20 -5.58 -1.26
CA GLN A 383 30.25 -4.25 -1.90
C GLN A 383 29.20 -3.29 -1.36
N LEU A 384 28.00 -3.79 -1.03
CA LEU A 384 26.96 -2.99 -0.37
C LEU A 384 27.32 -2.63 1.07
N LYS A 385 27.96 -3.57 1.78
CA LYS A 385 28.41 -3.37 3.15
C LYS A 385 29.57 -2.37 3.25
N SER A 386 30.51 -2.41 2.30
CA SER A 386 31.61 -1.44 2.23
C SER A 386 31.15 -0.06 1.73
N GLY A 387 30.02 0.02 1.03
CA GLY A 387 29.52 1.24 0.39
C GLY A 387 30.14 1.53 -0.99
N ASP A 388 30.91 0.59 -1.57
CA ASP A 388 31.45 0.70 -2.92
C ASP A 388 30.35 0.58 -3.98
N ILE A 389 29.31 -0.23 -3.70
CA ILE A 389 28.06 -0.26 -4.42
C ILE A 389 26.96 0.22 -3.47
N LYS A 390 26.02 1.00 -4.00
CA LYS A 390 24.86 1.53 -3.25
C LYS A 390 23.59 1.26 -4.02
N PHE A 391 22.46 1.33 -3.33
CA PHE A 391 21.19 1.42 -4.01
C PHE A 391 21.02 2.81 -4.65
N ALA A 392 20.53 2.85 -5.87
CA ALA A 392 20.34 4.10 -6.63
C ALA A 392 19.44 5.12 -5.92
N SER A 393 18.53 4.63 -5.06
CA SER A 393 17.65 5.47 -4.25
C SER A 393 18.36 6.33 -3.20
N GLU A 394 19.60 6.00 -2.84
CA GLU A 394 20.37 6.79 -1.87
C GLU A 394 20.84 8.13 -2.45
N ASP A 395 21.02 8.21 -3.77
CA ASP A 395 21.41 9.43 -4.49
C ASP A 395 20.78 9.47 -5.88
N ILE A 396 19.55 9.96 -5.95
CA ILE A 396 18.77 10.01 -7.20
C ILE A 396 19.29 11.03 -8.20
N ASP A 397 20.14 11.94 -7.76
CA ASP A 397 20.72 13.00 -8.60
C ASP A 397 22.11 12.63 -9.13
N ALA A 398 22.71 11.54 -8.69
CA ALA A 398 23.96 11.06 -9.26
C ALA A 398 23.78 10.65 -10.72
N PRO A 399 24.71 11.02 -11.64
CA PRO A 399 24.56 10.77 -13.07
C PRO A 399 24.33 9.30 -13.44
N GLU A 400 24.96 8.38 -12.73
CA GLU A 400 24.80 6.94 -12.90
C GLU A 400 23.41 6.42 -12.56
N ASN A 401 22.64 7.19 -11.77
CA ASN A 401 21.30 6.83 -11.33
C ASN A 401 20.19 7.50 -12.17
N HIS A 402 20.54 8.31 -13.17
CA HIS A 402 19.54 8.97 -13.99
C HIS A 402 18.67 7.98 -14.76
N PRO A 403 17.33 8.05 -14.68
CA PRO A 403 16.46 7.35 -15.60
C PRO A 403 16.63 7.96 -16.99
N ARG A 404 16.95 7.14 -18.02
CA ARG A 404 17.28 7.64 -19.35
C ARG A 404 16.09 7.56 -20.32
N ASN A 405 15.22 6.57 -20.15
CA ASN A 405 14.06 6.34 -21.00
C ASN A 405 12.80 6.25 -20.15
N LEU A 406 11.75 6.93 -20.60
CA LEU A 406 10.44 6.89 -19.95
C LEU A 406 9.36 6.53 -20.97
N PHE A 407 8.67 5.43 -20.74
CA PHE A 407 7.46 5.07 -21.44
C PHE A 407 6.26 5.33 -20.55
N VAL A 408 5.39 6.24 -20.95
CA VAL A 408 4.13 6.51 -20.28
C VAL A 408 3.02 5.79 -21.02
N TRP A 409 2.35 4.88 -20.33
CA TRP A 409 1.31 4.06 -20.93
C TRP A 409 -0.03 4.34 -20.27
N ARG A 410 -0.96 4.90 -21.06
CA ARG A 410 -2.32 5.22 -20.65
C ARG A 410 -2.46 6.09 -19.41
N ALA A 411 -1.53 6.96 -19.19
CA ALA A 411 -1.51 7.87 -18.06
C ALA A 411 -1.26 9.31 -18.51
N ASN A 412 -1.83 10.26 -17.77
CA ASN A 412 -1.46 11.65 -17.87
C ASN A 412 -0.64 12.06 -16.64
N LEU A 413 0.63 11.68 -16.63
CA LEU A 413 1.51 11.92 -15.48
C LEU A 413 1.68 13.42 -15.19
N ILE A 414 1.86 14.25 -16.21
CA ILE A 414 2.05 15.68 -16.04
C ILE A 414 0.77 16.38 -15.60
N GLY A 415 -0.38 15.98 -16.13
CA GLY A 415 -1.65 16.65 -15.82
C GLY A 415 -2.41 16.11 -14.60
N CYS A 416 -2.14 14.87 -14.19
CA CYS A 416 -2.91 14.18 -13.14
C CYS A 416 -2.06 13.69 -11.96
N SER A 417 -0.74 13.80 -12.03
CA SER A 417 0.11 13.40 -10.91
C SER A 417 0.14 14.50 -9.86
N ALA A 418 -0.43 14.26 -8.72
CA ALA A 418 -0.47 15.23 -7.62
C ALA A 418 0.91 15.54 -7.04
N LYS A 419 1.86 14.65 -7.28
CA LYS A 419 3.19 14.67 -6.68
C LYS A 419 4.24 14.55 -7.78
N GLY A 420 5.40 15.17 -7.56
CA GLY A 420 6.53 15.05 -8.45
C GLY A 420 6.47 15.87 -9.73
N HIS A 421 5.56 16.85 -9.87
CA HIS A 421 5.51 17.72 -11.05
C HIS A 421 6.82 18.47 -11.30
N GLU A 422 7.44 19.01 -10.27
CA GLU A 422 8.73 19.69 -10.37
C GLU A 422 9.81 18.73 -10.86
N TYR A 423 9.86 17.53 -10.31
CA TYR A 423 10.78 16.51 -10.74
C TYR A 423 10.57 16.13 -12.21
N PHE A 424 9.32 15.93 -12.61
CA PHE A 424 8.99 15.65 -14.00
C PHE A 424 9.42 16.74 -14.95
N LEU A 425 8.94 17.95 -14.71
CA LEU A 425 9.12 19.05 -15.65
C LEU A 425 10.57 19.53 -15.69
N LYS A 426 11.20 19.72 -14.55
CA LYS A 426 12.55 20.27 -14.45
C LYS A 426 13.62 19.18 -14.55
N HIS A 427 13.57 18.19 -13.69
CA HIS A 427 14.66 17.23 -13.56
C HIS A 427 14.63 16.13 -14.63
N LEU A 428 13.47 15.65 -15.04
CA LEU A 428 13.37 14.66 -16.10
C LEU A 428 13.34 15.27 -17.49
N LEU A 429 12.51 16.30 -17.73
CA LEU A 429 12.25 16.86 -19.07
C LEU A 429 13.04 18.13 -19.37
N GLY A 430 13.61 18.81 -18.37
CA GLY A 430 14.37 20.04 -18.56
C GLY A 430 13.52 21.29 -18.79
N ALA A 431 12.24 21.27 -18.47
CA ALA A 431 11.39 22.46 -18.55
C ALA A 431 11.73 23.43 -17.40
N GLN A 432 11.86 24.71 -17.72
CA GLN A 432 12.38 25.72 -16.78
C GLN A 432 11.30 26.51 -16.03
N ASN A 433 10.04 26.23 -16.24
CA ASN A 433 8.92 27.01 -15.76
C ASN A 433 8.02 26.23 -14.78
N GLY A 434 8.62 25.44 -13.96
CA GLY A 434 7.92 24.70 -12.91
C GLY A 434 7.44 25.59 -11.75
N VAL A 435 6.77 25.00 -10.80
CA VAL A 435 6.47 25.64 -9.53
C VAL A 435 7.77 25.83 -8.78
N MET A 436 8.12 27.07 -8.55
CA MET A 436 9.36 27.41 -7.86
C MET A 436 9.14 27.30 -6.36
N GLN A 437 9.67 26.28 -5.75
CA GLN A 437 9.77 26.16 -4.30
C GLN A 437 11.22 26.07 -3.86
N ASP A 438 11.49 26.51 -2.64
CA ASP A 438 12.79 26.36 -2.03
C ASP A 438 13.05 24.87 -1.75
N VAL A 439 14.15 24.37 -2.25
CA VAL A 439 14.63 23.02 -1.97
C VAL A 439 15.18 22.99 -0.56
N LEU A 440 14.92 21.92 0.18
CA LEU A 440 15.50 21.71 1.49
C LEU A 440 17.03 21.74 1.44
N PRO A 441 17.70 22.22 2.49
CA PRO A 441 19.15 22.12 2.59
C PRO A 441 19.63 20.68 2.44
N GLU A 442 20.78 20.51 1.82
CA GLU A 442 21.42 19.21 1.58
C GLU A 442 21.62 18.37 2.85
N ALA A 443 21.69 19.04 4.00
CA ALA A 443 21.91 18.39 5.29
C ALA A 443 20.66 17.81 5.97
N GLU A 444 19.47 18.01 5.41
CA GLU A 444 18.23 17.58 6.05
C GLU A 444 17.78 16.15 5.67
N GLY A 445 18.41 15.50 4.69
CA GLY A 445 18.23 14.08 4.40
C GLY A 445 19.14 13.22 5.29
N GLN A 446 18.59 12.18 5.93
CA GLN A 446 19.37 11.27 6.80
C GLN A 446 19.91 10.07 6.02
N GLU A 447 19.16 9.59 5.07
CA GLU A 447 19.44 8.38 4.29
C GLU A 447 19.56 8.66 2.79
N ILE A 448 18.82 9.66 2.30
CA ILE A 448 18.86 10.11 0.92
C ILE A 448 19.74 11.38 0.81
N LYS A 449 20.56 11.41 -0.21
CA LYS A 449 21.36 12.60 -0.51
C LYS A 449 20.54 13.57 -1.36
N TRP A 450 20.30 14.76 -0.83
CA TRP A 450 19.70 15.87 -1.57
C TRP A 450 20.79 16.79 -2.16
N HIS A 451 20.67 17.11 -3.43
CA HIS A 451 21.57 18.06 -4.09
C HIS A 451 20.87 19.40 -4.24
N LYS A 452 21.49 20.47 -3.77
CA LYS A 452 20.96 21.84 -3.90
C LYS A 452 20.74 22.20 -5.36
N ASP A 453 21.72 21.89 -6.20
CA ASP A 453 21.68 22.09 -7.65
C ASP A 453 21.37 20.77 -8.34
N ALA A 454 20.15 20.25 -8.11
CA ALA A 454 19.73 18.99 -8.70
C ALA A 454 19.80 19.03 -10.23
N PRO A 455 20.31 17.96 -10.87
CA PRO A 455 20.42 17.90 -12.32
C PRO A 455 19.08 18.09 -13.01
N ILE A 456 19.10 18.70 -14.18
CA ILE A 456 17.94 18.89 -15.06
C ILE A 456 18.08 18.08 -16.33
N ALA A 457 16.94 17.72 -16.95
CA ALA A 457 16.88 16.96 -18.20
C ALA A 457 17.59 15.59 -18.11
N LYS A 458 17.19 14.76 -17.14
CA LYS A 458 17.78 13.42 -16.93
C LYS A 458 17.39 12.39 -18.01
N LEU A 459 16.27 12.62 -18.74
CA LEU A 459 15.79 11.71 -19.77
C LEU A 459 16.45 11.99 -21.12
N ASP A 460 16.75 10.92 -21.86
CA ASP A 460 17.13 10.97 -23.27
C ASP A 460 15.92 10.78 -24.18
N LEU A 461 14.90 10.04 -23.73
CA LEU A 461 13.74 9.69 -24.52
C LEU A 461 12.49 9.56 -23.66
N MET A 462 11.42 10.22 -24.10
CA MET A 462 10.08 10.05 -23.53
C MET A 462 9.08 9.62 -24.61
N VAL A 463 8.37 8.51 -24.36
CA VAL A 463 7.37 7.95 -25.26
C VAL A 463 6.02 7.91 -24.54
N ASP A 464 5.00 8.54 -25.13
CA ASP A 464 3.61 8.44 -24.67
C ASP A 464 2.84 7.43 -25.54
N ILE A 465 2.26 6.43 -24.89
CA ILE A 465 1.43 5.41 -25.53
C ILE A 465 0.00 5.62 -25.03
N ASN A 466 -0.83 6.31 -25.80
CA ASN A 466 -2.11 6.77 -25.33
C ASN A 466 -3.16 6.87 -26.45
N PHE A 467 -4.44 6.83 -26.05
CA PHE A 467 -5.56 7.04 -26.96
C PHE A 467 -6.04 8.50 -27.00
N ARG A 468 -5.42 9.39 -26.23
CA ARG A 468 -5.67 10.84 -26.21
C ARG A 468 -4.38 11.58 -26.16
N LEU A 469 -4.29 12.65 -26.93
CA LEU A 469 -3.21 13.63 -26.73
C LEU A 469 -3.54 14.46 -25.49
N ASN A 470 -2.76 14.25 -24.45
CA ASN A 470 -2.88 14.94 -23.17
C ASN A 470 -1.60 15.75 -22.88
N SER A 471 -1.49 16.35 -21.68
CA SER A 471 -0.30 17.14 -21.29
C SER A 471 0.99 16.33 -21.37
N THR A 472 0.95 15.06 -21.02
CA THR A 472 2.11 14.16 -21.09
C THR A 472 2.55 13.94 -22.54
N GLY A 473 1.60 13.65 -23.43
CA GLY A 473 1.89 13.50 -24.85
C GLY A 473 2.44 14.76 -25.50
N ALA A 474 1.98 15.94 -25.04
CA ALA A 474 2.48 17.22 -25.55
C ALA A 474 3.96 17.47 -25.22
N TYR A 475 4.51 16.83 -24.20
CA TYR A 475 5.92 16.91 -23.79
C TYR A 475 6.75 15.71 -24.27
N SER A 476 6.14 14.70 -24.86
CA SER A 476 6.84 13.48 -25.29
C SER A 476 7.58 13.67 -26.62
N ASP A 477 8.71 13.00 -26.77
CA ASP A 477 9.48 12.96 -28.02
C ASP A 477 8.75 12.12 -29.07
N ILE A 478 8.08 11.05 -28.63
CA ILE A 478 7.32 10.14 -29.49
C ILE A 478 5.95 9.92 -28.88
N VAL A 479 4.91 10.04 -29.69
CA VAL A 479 3.54 9.71 -29.33
C VAL A 479 3.06 8.54 -30.18
N LEU A 480 2.68 7.44 -29.54
CA LEU A 480 2.15 6.26 -30.21
C LEU A 480 0.64 6.17 -29.94
N PRO A 481 -0.24 6.46 -30.91
CA PRO A 481 -1.66 6.42 -30.72
C PRO A 481 -2.17 4.99 -30.55
N THR A 482 -2.93 4.75 -29.48
CA THR A 482 -3.54 3.44 -29.22
C THR A 482 -4.99 3.38 -29.69
N ALA A 483 -5.42 2.19 -30.11
CA ALA A 483 -6.81 1.91 -30.39
C ALA A 483 -7.69 2.10 -29.15
N THR A 484 -8.91 2.62 -29.36
CA THR A 484 -9.92 2.80 -28.31
C THR A 484 -10.82 1.57 -28.17
N TRP A 485 -11.81 1.66 -27.28
CA TRP A 485 -12.65 0.51 -26.89
C TRP A 485 -13.39 -0.17 -28.04
N TYR A 486 -13.86 0.57 -29.05
CA TYR A 486 -14.55 0.01 -30.21
C TYR A 486 -13.58 -0.51 -31.28
N GLU A 487 -12.30 -0.20 -31.15
CA GLU A 487 -11.28 -0.44 -32.17
C GLU A 487 -10.35 -1.61 -31.81
N LYS A 488 -10.57 -2.28 -30.67
CA LYS A 488 -9.72 -3.39 -30.20
C LYS A 488 -10.51 -4.49 -29.50
N ASN A 489 -9.88 -5.64 -29.35
CA ASN A 489 -10.36 -6.68 -28.46
C ASN A 489 -9.66 -6.55 -27.10
N ASP A 490 -10.43 -6.66 -26.02
CA ASP A 490 -9.93 -6.56 -24.65
C ASP A 490 -10.93 -7.14 -23.65
N LEU A 491 -10.59 -7.20 -22.40
CA LEU A 491 -11.47 -7.53 -21.29
C LEU A 491 -11.67 -6.32 -20.42
N ASN A 492 -12.86 -6.16 -19.88
CA ASN A 492 -13.17 -5.11 -18.93
C ASN A 492 -13.96 -5.64 -17.74
N THR A 493 -13.64 -5.14 -16.59
CA THR A 493 -14.38 -5.38 -15.35
C THR A 493 -14.21 -4.18 -14.42
N THR A 494 -14.98 -4.14 -13.35
CA THR A 494 -14.93 -3.08 -12.34
C THR A 494 -15.09 -3.67 -10.96
N ASP A 495 -14.65 -2.95 -9.97
CA ASP A 495 -14.86 -3.28 -8.55
C ASP A 495 -16.33 -3.21 -8.14
N MET A 496 -17.18 -2.63 -8.97
CA MET A 496 -18.58 -2.33 -8.64
C MET A 496 -19.54 -3.47 -8.92
N HIS A 497 -19.10 -4.51 -9.66
CA HIS A 497 -19.97 -5.63 -9.98
C HIS A 497 -19.18 -6.90 -10.37
N PRO A 498 -19.77 -8.09 -10.23
CA PRO A 498 -19.13 -9.38 -10.48
C PRO A 498 -19.24 -9.83 -11.95
N PHE A 499 -19.16 -8.93 -12.91
CA PHE A 499 -19.28 -9.27 -14.34
C PHE A 499 -17.97 -8.99 -15.07
N ILE A 500 -17.63 -9.88 -16.01
CA ILE A 500 -16.58 -9.67 -16.99
C ILE A 500 -17.24 -9.29 -18.31
N HIS A 501 -16.81 -8.17 -18.87
CA HIS A 501 -17.28 -7.67 -20.14
C HIS A 501 -16.21 -7.86 -21.20
N PRO A 502 -16.54 -8.44 -22.35
CA PRO A 502 -15.66 -8.39 -23.49
C PRO A 502 -15.73 -6.99 -24.12
N LEU A 503 -14.61 -6.47 -24.54
CA LEU A 503 -14.51 -5.37 -25.47
C LEU A 503 -14.21 -5.98 -26.83
N THR A 504 -15.25 -6.26 -27.61
CA THR A 504 -15.10 -6.84 -28.94
C THR A 504 -14.95 -5.73 -29.96
N GLN A 505 -13.92 -5.82 -30.78
CA GLN A 505 -13.69 -4.87 -31.87
C GLN A 505 -14.91 -4.74 -32.77
N ALA A 506 -15.40 -3.52 -32.96
CA ALA A 506 -16.54 -3.20 -33.81
C ALA A 506 -16.14 -2.47 -35.10
N VAL A 507 -15.04 -1.75 -35.08
CA VAL A 507 -14.48 -1.00 -36.21
C VAL A 507 -12.95 -1.15 -36.21
N ASP A 508 -12.36 -1.00 -37.38
CA ASP A 508 -10.91 -0.98 -37.47
C ASP A 508 -10.33 0.29 -36.81
N PRO A 509 -9.12 0.21 -36.21
CA PRO A 509 -8.43 1.37 -35.68
C PRO A 509 -8.24 2.45 -36.73
N GLY A 510 -8.47 3.71 -36.35
CA GLY A 510 -8.27 4.84 -37.25
C GLY A 510 -6.80 5.11 -37.54
N TRP A 511 -6.46 5.50 -38.74
CA TRP A 511 -5.10 5.85 -39.19
C TRP A 511 -4.06 4.76 -38.88
N GLU A 512 -3.00 5.11 -38.21
CA GLU A 512 -1.92 4.18 -37.82
C GLU A 512 -2.03 3.70 -36.36
N SER A 513 -3.16 3.97 -35.69
CA SER A 513 -3.36 3.50 -34.32
C SER A 513 -3.41 1.97 -34.27
N ARG A 514 -2.88 1.41 -33.20
CA ARG A 514 -2.79 -0.03 -32.98
C ARG A 514 -3.25 -0.34 -31.55
N SER A 515 -3.65 -1.59 -31.32
CA SER A 515 -3.87 -2.02 -29.93
C SER A 515 -2.57 -1.93 -29.12
N ASP A 516 -2.71 -1.82 -27.82
CA ASP A 516 -1.55 -1.77 -26.92
C ASP A 516 -0.65 -3.00 -27.12
N TRP A 517 -1.27 -4.18 -27.25
CA TRP A 517 -0.54 -5.43 -27.50
C TRP A 517 0.27 -5.37 -28.80
N GLN A 518 -0.32 -4.89 -29.88
CA GLN A 518 0.36 -4.75 -31.17
C GLN A 518 1.51 -3.75 -31.13
N ILE A 519 1.37 -2.65 -30.38
CA ILE A 519 2.46 -1.68 -30.20
C ILE A 519 3.66 -2.35 -29.54
N PHE A 520 3.46 -3.00 -28.39
CA PHE A 520 4.55 -3.66 -27.67
C PHE A 520 5.10 -4.87 -28.43
N LYS A 521 4.26 -5.61 -29.15
CA LYS A 521 4.68 -6.69 -30.07
C LYS A 521 5.65 -6.17 -31.12
N THR A 522 5.30 -5.07 -31.80
CA THR A 522 6.17 -4.45 -32.82
C THR A 522 7.48 -3.95 -32.23
N LEU A 523 7.43 -3.36 -31.02
CA LEU A 523 8.65 -2.93 -30.31
C LEU A 523 9.52 -4.13 -29.97
N ALA A 524 8.95 -5.23 -29.47
CA ALA A 524 9.67 -6.45 -29.14
C ALA A 524 10.31 -7.10 -30.37
N GLU A 525 9.61 -7.12 -31.50
CA GLU A 525 10.13 -7.61 -32.78
C GLU A 525 11.36 -6.83 -33.23
N LYS A 526 11.23 -5.50 -33.27
CA LYS A 526 12.33 -4.64 -33.71
C LYS A 526 13.49 -4.64 -32.75
N PHE A 527 13.22 -4.72 -31.44
CA PHE A 527 14.27 -4.86 -30.43
C PHE A 527 15.04 -6.18 -30.58
N SER A 528 14.37 -7.30 -30.82
CA SER A 528 15.01 -8.59 -31.08
C SER A 528 15.91 -8.55 -32.29
N GLU A 529 15.41 -7.97 -33.43
CA GLU A 529 16.19 -7.81 -34.65
C GLU A 529 17.50 -6.99 -34.45
N LEU A 530 17.37 -5.88 -33.70
CA LEU A 530 18.53 -5.03 -33.42
C LEU A 530 19.47 -5.69 -32.40
N SER A 531 18.94 -6.43 -31.44
CA SER A 531 19.73 -7.13 -30.42
C SER A 531 20.65 -8.19 -31.04
N GLU A 532 20.22 -8.84 -32.11
CA GLU A 532 21.04 -9.81 -32.84
C GLU A 532 22.38 -9.24 -33.32
N LYS A 533 22.39 -7.94 -33.60
CA LYS A 533 23.57 -7.22 -34.12
C LYS A 533 24.39 -6.52 -33.04
N HIS A 534 23.75 -6.14 -31.91
CA HIS A 534 24.32 -5.20 -30.97
C HIS A 534 24.40 -5.69 -29.54
N LEU A 535 23.69 -6.76 -29.18
CA LEU A 535 23.64 -7.25 -27.79
C LEU A 535 23.95 -8.75 -27.71
N GLU A 536 24.84 -9.11 -26.82
CA GLU A 536 25.15 -10.49 -26.48
C GLU A 536 24.26 -10.96 -25.30
N LYS A 537 24.18 -12.26 -25.11
CA LYS A 537 23.63 -12.81 -23.86
C LYS A 537 24.51 -12.39 -22.69
N GLN A 538 23.89 -11.87 -21.64
CA GLN A 538 24.58 -11.39 -20.45
C GLN A 538 23.90 -11.92 -19.19
N LYS A 539 24.68 -12.04 -18.14
CA LYS A 539 24.13 -12.26 -16.81
C LYS A 539 23.91 -10.94 -16.13
N ASP A 540 22.86 -10.88 -15.35
CA ASP A 540 22.39 -9.71 -14.64
C ASP A 540 22.04 -10.10 -13.20
N VAL A 541 22.36 -9.29 -12.22
CA VAL A 541 21.95 -9.50 -10.84
C VAL A 541 20.74 -8.62 -10.50
N VAL A 542 19.68 -9.25 -10.05
CA VAL A 542 18.43 -8.60 -9.71
C VAL A 542 18.22 -8.65 -8.20
N ALA A 543 17.95 -7.51 -7.60
CA ALA A 543 17.47 -7.44 -6.23
C ALA A 543 15.93 -7.46 -6.24
N LEU A 544 15.34 -8.28 -5.38
CA LEU A 544 13.90 -8.44 -5.28
C LEU A 544 13.43 -8.18 -3.84
N PRO A 545 12.24 -7.63 -3.65
CA PRO A 545 11.68 -7.46 -2.33
C PRO A 545 11.47 -8.81 -1.63
N LEU A 546 11.43 -8.78 -0.32
CA LEU A 546 11.03 -9.93 0.49
C LEU A 546 9.57 -10.25 0.21
N LEU A 547 9.25 -11.55 0.17
CA LEU A 547 7.87 -11.98 0.09
C LEU A 547 7.25 -11.92 1.48
N HIS A 548 6.17 -11.20 1.62
CA HIS A 548 5.40 -11.10 2.86
C HIS A 548 3.93 -10.81 2.55
N ASP A 549 3.03 -11.39 3.33
CA ASP A 549 1.60 -11.15 3.21
C ASP A 549 1.12 -10.10 4.22
N THR A 550 1.83 -9.97 5.33
CA THR A 550 1.47 -9.05 6.41
C THR A 550 2.69 -8.35 6.98
N PRO A 551 2.53 -7.16 7.58
CA PRO A 551 3.60 -6.51 8.33
C PRO A 551 4.22 -7.40 9.41
N ALA A 552 3.45 -8.31 10.00
CA ALA A 552 3.95 -9.24 11.01
C ALA A 552 5.03 -10.19 10.48
N GLU A 553 5.03 -10.51 9.20
CA GLU A 553 6.08 -11.33 8.58
C GLU A 553 7.40 -10.61 8.41
N LEU A 554 7.38 -9.31 8.36
CA LEU A 554 8.58 -8.49 8.39
C LEU A 554 9.28 -8.55 9.77
N ALA A 555 8.58 -8.97 10.81
CA ALA A 555 9.05 -9.32 12.15
C ALA A 555 9.88 -8.24 12.87
N GLN A 556 9.89 -7.01 12.40
CA GLN A 556 10.76 -5.96 12.90
C GLN A 556 10.05 -4.62 13.08
N ALA A 557 8.71 -4.59 13.03
CA ALA A 557 7.95 -3.33 13.06
C ALA A 557 8.19 -2.50 14.33
N MET A 558 8.50 -3.15 15.45
CA MET A 558 8.74 -2.48 16.73
C MET A 558 10.22 -2.22 16.99
N ASP A 559 11.10 -3.02 16.40
CA ASP A 559 12.51 -3.03 16.72
C ASP A 559 13.33 -3.31 15.47
N VAL A 560 13.22 -2.37 14.51
CA VAL A 560 13.85 -2.47 13.21
C VAL A 560 15.36 -2.54 13.36
N LYS A 561 15.96 -3.59 12.83
CA LYS A 561 17.42 -3.79 12.78
C LYS A 561 17.92 -3.57 11.37
N ASP A 562 18.85 -2.65 11.25
CA ASP A 562 19.42 -2.23 9.98
C ASP A 562 20.85 -2.74 9.84
N TRP A 563 21.07 -3.59 8.85
CA TRP A 563 22.40 -4.13 8.57
C TRP A 563 23.41 -3.04 8.20
N LYS A 564 22.97 -1.95 7.57
CA LYS A 564 23.86 -0.82 7.24
C LYS A 564 24.37 -0.10 8.48
N ARG A 565 23.64 -0.15 9.58
CA ARG A 565 24.04 0.37 10.90
C ARG A 565 24.82 -0.66 11.73
N GLY A 566 25.02 -1.86 11.22
CA GLY A 566 25.68 -2.93 11.95
C GLY A 566 24.82 -3.58 13.04
N GLU A 567 23.52 -3.36 13.03
CA GLU A 567 22.56 -3.90 14.02
C GLU A 567 22.21 -5.38 13.74
N CYS A 568 22.43 -5.84 12.53
CA CYS A 568 22.30 -7.25 12.12
C CYS A 568 23.19 -7.54 10.89
N GLU A 569 23.34 -8.82 10.55
CA GLU A 569 24.08 -9.21 9.34
C GLU A 569 23.22 -9.02 8.08
N PRO A 570 23.80 -8.58 6.95
CA PRO A 570 23.10 -8.47 5.67
C PRO A 570 22.94 -9.85 5.04
N ILE A 571 21.76 -10.44 5.18
CA ILE A 571 21.45 -11.77 4.67
C ILE A 571 20.40 -11.65 3.56
N PRO A 572 20.77 -11.93 2.27
CA PRO A 572 19.80 -11.90 1.17
C PRO A 572 18.57 -12.76 1.45
N GLY A 573 17.40 -12.18 1.25
CA GLY A 573 16.12 -12.85 1.49
C GLY A 573 15.65 -12.89 2.96
N LYS A 574 16.38 -12.24 3.87
CA LYS A 574 16.01 -12.11 5.29
C LYS A 574 16.08 -10.69 5.81
N THR A 575 17.24 -10.08 5.80
CA THR A 575 17.50 -8.73 6.33
C THR A 575 17.76 -7.72 5.21
N MET A 576 17.79 -8.17 3.98
CA MET A 576 17.95 -7.38 2.77
C MET A 576 17.20 -8.06 1.60
N PRO A 577 17.08 -7.39 0.43
CA PRO A 577 16.44 -7.97 -0.75
C PRO A 577 17.02 -9.34 -1.14
N VAL A 578 16.21 -10.16 -1.78
CA VAL A 578 16.68 -11.40 -2.40
C VAL A 578 17.55 -11.03 -3.59
N LEU A 579 18.75 -11.58 -3.67
CA LEU A 579 19.65 -11.39 -4.81
C LEU A 579 19.62 -12.63 -5.72
N LYS A 580 19.37 -12.40 -7.01
CA LYS A 580 19.27 -13.46 -8.02
C LYS A 580 20.08 -13.11 -9.25
N VAL A 581 20.77 -14.09 -9.82
CA VAL A 581 21.41 -13.95 -11.14
C VAL A 581 20.47 -14.46 -12.20
N VAL A 582 20.24 -13.65 -13.23
CA VAL A 582 19.37 -13.96 -14.36
C VAL A 582 20.10 -13.77 -15.68
N GLU A 583 19.80 -14.63 -16.64
CA GLU A 583 20.33 -14.49 -18.00
C GLU A 583 19.43 -13.57 -18.83
N ARG A 584 20.03 -12.60 -19.50
CA ARG A 584 19.36 -11.69 -20.45
C ARG A 584 19.56 -12.19 -21.87
N ASP A 585 18.54 -12.77 -22.44
CA ASP A 585 18.49 -13.21 -23.82
C ASP A 585 17.64 -12.24 -24.63
N PHE A 586 18.30 -11.14 -25.04
CA PHE A 586 17.64 -10.04 -25.74
C PHE A 586 17.14 -10.41 -27.13
N VAL A 587 17.86 -11.29 -27.83
CA VAL A 587 17.54 -11.73 -29.20
C VAL A 587 16.19 -12.45 -29.24
N ASN A 588 15.85 -13.16 -28.18
CA ASN A 588 14.60 -13.91 -28.11
C ASN A 588 13.44 -13.11 -27.47
N THR A 589 13.56 -11.80 -27.29
CA THR A 589 12.50 -10.97 -26.66
C THR A 589 11.16 -11.12 -27.37
N TYR A 590 11.14 -11.05 -28.70
CA TYR A 590 9.91 -11.22 -29.50
C TYR A 590 9.29 -12.60 -29.33
N LYS A 591 10.09 -13.67 -29.39
CA LYS A 591 9.60 -15.04 -29.19
C LYS A 591 9.04 -15.29 -27.80
N LYS A 592 9.65 -14.64 -26.79
CA LYS A 592 9.13 -14.68 -25.41
C LYS A 592 7.86 -13.86 -25.25
N TYR A 593 7.76 -12.73 -25.96
CA TYR A 593 6.58 -11.86 -25.90
C TYR A 593 5.34 -12.50 -26.53
N THR A 594 5.53 -13.23 -27.62
CA THR A 594 4.45 -13.84 -28.41
C THR A 594 4.11 -15.28 -28.02
N ALA A 595 4.65 -15.77 -26.93
CA ALA A 595 4.40 -17.14 -26.47
C ALA A 595 4.21 -17.20 -24.96
N LEU A 596 3.33 -18.08 -24.51
CA LEU A 596 3.23 -18.45 -23.11
C LEU A 596 4.31 -19.50 -22.79
N GLY A 597 5.19 -19.17 -21.86
CA GLY A 597 6.43 -19.91 -21.64
C GLY A 597 6.29 -21.28 -20.97
N PRO A 598 7.38 -22.04 -20.90
CA PRO A 598 7.36 -23.45 -20.52
C PRO A 598 7.39 -23.72 -19.02
N LEU A 599 7.59 -22.69 -18.19
CA LEU A 599 7.68 -22.86 -16.74
C LEU A 599 6.30 -22.91 -16.08
N LEU A 600 5.30 -22.24 -16.66
CA LEU A 600 3.98 -22.12 -16.09
C LEU A 600 3.31 -23.48 -15.77
N PRO A 601 3.28 -24.47 -16.66
CA PRO A 601 2.67 -25.76 -16.35
C PRO A 601 3.39 -26.55 -15.24
N LYS A 602 4.66 -26.23 -14.98
CA LYS A 602 5.46 -26.91 -13.95
C LYS A 602 5.39 -26.23 -12.58
N GLN A 603 5.18 -24.94 -12.59
CA GLN A 603 5.24 -24.13 -11.36
C GLN A 603 3.85 -23.81 -10.81
N GLY A 604 2.82 -23.93 -11.65
CA GLY A 604 1.51 -23.41 -11.33
C GLY A 604 1.50 -21.88 -11.23
N ASN A 605 0.43 -21.34 -10.71
CA ASN A 605 0.30 -19.93 -10.44
C ASN A 605 0.01 -19.69 -8.95
N ASN A 606 0.50 -18.59 -8.42
CA ASN A 606 0.24 -18.15 -7.05
C ASN A 606 -0.03 -16.65 -7.06
N ILE A 607 -1.21 -16.26 -6.62
CA ILE A 607 -1.55 -14.85 -6.45
C ILE A 607 -2.42 -14.70 -5.21
N LYS A 608 -2.09 -13.74 -4.37
CA LYS A 608 -2.84 -13.42 -3.15
C LYS A 608 -3.05 -14.62 -2.22
N GLY A 609 -2.02 -15.46 -2.08
CA GLY A 609 -2.08 -16.65 -1.22
C GLY A 609 -2.91 -17.81 -1.77
N ILE A 610 -3.34 -17.74 -3.03
CA ILE A 610 -4.01 -18.84 -3.73
C ILE A 610 -3.02 -19.50 -4.69
N ASP A 611 -2.75 -20.77 -4.44
CA ASP A 611 -1.95 -21.61 -5.34
C ASP A 611 -2.86 -22.50 -6.18
N TRP A 612 -2.61 -22.61 -7.47
CA TRP A 612 -3.31 -23.55 -8.32
C TRP A 612 -2.42 -24.11 -9.42
N ASP A 613 -2.69 -25.35 -9.81
CA ASP A 613 -2.08 -26.02 -10.94
C ASP A 613 -2.61 -25.42 -12.26
N THR A 614 -1.72 -25.16 -13.18
CA THR A 614 -2.01 -24.56 -14.48
C THR A 614 -1.73 -25.48 -15.67
N GLU A 615 -1.41 -26.74 -15.45
CA GLU A 615 -1.06 -27.67 -16.54
C GLU A 615 -2.25 -27.87 -17.51
N LYS A 616 -3.45 -28.06 -16.97
CA LYS A 616 -4.67 -28.25 -17.79
C LYS A 616 -5.00 -27.00 -18.60
N GLU A 617 -4.90 -25.84 -17.98
CA GLU A 617 -5.14 -24.56 -18.64
C GLU A 617 -4.10 -24.28 -19.73
N TYR A 618 -2.84 -24.64 -19.48
CA TYR A 618 -1.78 -24.50 -20.47
C TYR A 618 -2.03 -25.38 -21.71
N GLU A 619 -2.40 -26.65 -21.51
CA GLU A 619 -2.75 -27.55 -22.61
C GLU A 619 -4.03 -27.10 -23.34
N HIS A 620 -5.01 -26.59 -22.62
CA HIS A 620 -6.20 -25.98 -23.24
C HIS A 620 -5.83 -24.78 -24.11
N LEU A 621 -4.94 -23.92 -23.65
CA LEU A 621 -4.46 -22.75 -24.40
C LEU A 621 -3.70 -23.13 -25.68
N LYS A 622 -2.99 -24.24 -25.71
CA LYS A 622 -2.39 -24.78 -26.96
C LYS A 622 -3.45 -25.08 -28.02
N ALA A 623 -4.63 -25.49 -27.59
CA ALA A 623 -5.72 -25.81 -28.52
C ALA A 623 -6.44 -24.56 -29.03
N ILE A 624 -6.75 -23.59 -28.14
CA ILE A 624 -7.54 -22.41 -28.51
C ILE A 624 -6.72 -21.26 -29.10
N ASN A 625 -5.46 -21.11 -28.69
CA ASN A 625 -4.53 -20.06 -29.15
C ASN A 625 -3.54 -20.55 -30.22
N TYR A 626 -3.65 -21.79 -30.63
CA TYR A 626 -2.70 -22.49 -31.48
C TYR A 626 -1.32 -22.73 -30.82
N THR A 627 -0.71 -23.81 -31.24
CA THR A 627 0.66 -24.17 -30.86
C THR A 627 1.63 -23.61 -31.88
N ILE A 628 2.65 -22.89 -31.39
CA ILE A 628 3.72 -22.34 -32.25
C ILE A 628 4.47 -23.47 -32.93
N LYS A 629 4.52 -23.43 -34.27
CA LYS A 629 5.18 -24.46 -35.09
C LYS A 629 6.59 -24.06 -35.53
N GLU A 630 6.88 -22.78 -35.51
CA GLU A 630 8.17 -22.22 -35.91
C GLU A 630 9.32 -22.70 -35.04
N GLU A 631 10.46 -22.91 -35.65
CA GLU A 631 11.67 -23.35 -34.95
C GLU A 631 12.17 -22.22 -34.00
N GLY A 632 12.59 -22.63 -32.82
CA GLY A 632 13.14 -21.73 -31.82
C GLY A 632 12.67 -22.07 -30.40
N ILE A 633 12.94 -21.17 -29.47
CA ILE A 633 12.69 -21.39 -28.05
C ILE A 633 11.20 -21.51 -27.69
N SER A 634 10.30 -20.96 -28.51
CA SER A 634 8.84 -20.95 -28.31
C SER A 634 8.10 -22.11 -29.03
N LYS A 635 8.83 -22.99 -29.75
CA LYS A 635 8.20 -24.11 -30.46
C LYS A 635 7.42 -25.00 -29.50
N GLY A 636 6.18 -25.31 -29.86
CA GLY A 636 5.30 -26.18 -29.07
C GLY A 636 4.55 -25.47 -27.93
N MET A 637 4.72 -24.17 -27.78
CA MET A 637 4.06 -23.37 -26.75
C MET A 637 2.77 -22.72 -27.26
N PRO A 638 1.82 -22.34 -26.37
CA PRO A 638 0.66 -21.56 -26.75
C PRO A 638 1.04 -20.19 -27.32
N SER A 639 0.40 -19.78 -28.39
CA SER A 639 0.64 -18.48 -29.00
C SER A 639 -0.06 -17.35 -28.25
N LEU A 640 0.61 -16.20 -28.17
CA LEU A 640 0.12 -14.91 -27.69
C LEU A 640 0.22 -13.87 -28.81
N GLU A 641 -0.09 -14.23 -30.03
CA GLU A 641 0.20 -13.39 -31.18
C GLU A 641 -0.72 -12.18 -31.30
N ASP A 642 -1.93 -12.27 -30.79
CA ASP A 642 -2.95 -11.22 -30.90
C ASP A 642 -3.70 -10.97 -29.59
N ASP A 643 -4.48 -9.90 -29.56
CA ASP A 643 -5.28 -9.46 -28.41
C ASP A 643 -6.25 -10.56 -27.92
N ILE A 644 -6.83 -11.33 -28.84
CA ILE A 644 -7.78 -12.40 -28.49
C ILE A 644 -7.06 -13.53 -27.76
N SER A 645 -5.89 -13.94 -28.26
CA SER A 645 -5.05 -14.96 -27.61
C SER A 645 -4.64 -14.56 -26.20
N VAL A 646 -4.38 -13.28 -25.99
CA VAL A 646 -4.06 -12.73 -24.66
C VAL A 646 -5.29 -12.74 -23.75
N CYS A 647 -6.45 -12.31 -24.25
CA CYS A 647 -7.72 -12.36 -23.50
C CYS A 647 -8.08 -13.79 -23.08
N GLU A 648 -7.94 -14.77 -23.98
CA GLU A 648 -8.16 -16.19 -23.66
C GLU A 648 -7.18 -16.68 -22.58
N THR A 649 -5.93 -16.28 -22.67
CA THR A 649 -4.91 -16.65 -21.68
C THR A 649 -5.25 -16.09 -20.31
N ILE A 650 -5.65 -14.83 -20.21
CA ILE A 650 -6.06 -14.20 -18.96
C ILE A 650 -7.26 -14.95 -18.36
N LEU A 651 -8.28 -15.22 -19.14
CA LEU A 651 -9.48 -15.92 -18.68
C LEU A 651 -9.19 -17.37 -18.23
N ALA A 652 -8.35 -18.09 -18.94
CA ALA A 652 -8.01 -19.47 -18.61
C ALA A 652 -7.16 -19.57 -17.34
N LEU A 653 -6.23 -18.63 -17.14
CA LEU A 653 -5.29 -18.70 -16.01
C LEU A 653 -5.79 -18.03 -14.75
N ALA A 654 -6.81 -17.19 -14.80
CA ALA A 654 -7.31 -16.53 -13.61
C ALA A 654 -8.23 -17.43 -12.80
N PRO A 655 -8.02 -17.55 -11.48
CA PRO A 655 -8.84 -18.42 -10.64
C PRO A 655 -10.28 -17.93 -10.49
N GLU A 656 -10.53 -16.67 -10.79
CA GLU A 656 -11.87 -16.06 -10.81
C GLU A 656 -12.71 -16.55 -11.99
N THR A 657 -12.07 -16.94 -13.07
CA THR A 657 -12.76 -17.32 -14.33
C THR A 657 -12.58 -18.76 -14.73
N ASN A 658 -11.66 -19.50 -14.10
CA ASN A 658 -11.47 -20.92 -14.36
C ASN A 658 -12.16 -21.85 -13.33
N GLY A 659 -12.97 -21.28 -12.43
CA GLY A 659 -13.74 -22.00 -11.43
C GLY A 659 -13.01 -22.27 -10.11
N GLU A 660 -11.73 -22.01 -10.00
CA GLU A 660 -10.93 -22.35 -8.81
C GLU A 660 -11.40 -21.58 -7.56
N VAL A 661 -11.68 -20.28 -7.70
CA VAL A 661 -12.19 -19.45 -6.60
C VAL A 661 -13.57 -19.93 -6.13
N ALA A 662 -14.47 -20.26 -7.07
CA ALA A 662 -15.82 -20.75 -6.73
C ALA A 662 -15.74 -22.02 -5.88
N VAL A 663 -14.97 -23.01 -6.32
CA VAL A 663 -14.80 -24.28 -5.60
C VAL A 663 -14.22 -24.06 -4.19
N ARG A 664 -13.15 -23.28 -4.08
CA ARG A 664 -12.50 -23.00 -2.80
C ARG A 664 -13.38 -22.20 -1.85
N SER A 665 -14.10 -21.21 -2.37
CA SER A 665 -14.96 -20.34 -1.58
C SER A 665 -16.13 -21.13 -0.96
N TRP A 666 -16.81 -21.97 -1.72
CA TRP A 666 -17.90 -22.80 -1.22
C TRP A 666 -17.41 -23.86 -0.22
N LYS A 667 -16.23 -24.43 -0.46
CA LYS A 667 -15.58 -25.35 0.47
C LYS A 667 -15.24 -24.65 1.81
N ALA A 668 -14.69 -23.45 1.76
CA ALA A 668 -14.38 -22.67 2.94
C ALA A 668 -15.64 -22.29 3.72
N LEU A 669 -16.71 -21.90 3.03
CA LEU A 669 -18.00 -21.62 3.66
C LEU A 669 -18.59 -22.86 4.33
N SER A 670 -18.51 -24.02 3.67
CA SER A 670 -18.96 -25.29 4.27
C SER A 670 -18.23 -25.59 5.58
N GLY A 671 -16.92 -25.39 5.61
CA GLY A 671 -16.11 -25.55 6.83
C GLY A 671 -16.50 -24.59 7.96
N LYS A 672 -16.89 -23.36 7.63
CA LYS A 672 -17.30 -22.36 8.62
C LYS A 672 -18.71 -22.59 9.17
N THR A 673 -19.64 -22.98 8.33
CA THR A 673 -21.06 -23.15 8.70
C THR A 673 -21.40 -24.53 9.22
N GLY A 674 -20.54 -25.53 8.97
CA GLY A 674 -20.82 -26.93 9.25
C GLY A 674 -21.88 -27.54 8.31
N VAL A 675 -22.32 -26.82 7.29
CA VAL A 675 -23.26 -27.26 6.25
C VAL A 675 -22.53 -27.41 4.94
N ASP A 676 -22.70 -28.52 4.24
CA ASP A 676 -22.08 -28.72 2.93
C ASP A 676 -22.74 -27.86 1.86
N HIS A 677 -21.98 -26.88 1.35
CA HIS A 677 -22.36 -26.01 0.26
C HIS A 677 -21.57 -26.30 -1.04
N THR A 678 -20.74 -27.32 -1.07
CA THR A 678 -19.86 -27.61 -2.20
C THR A 678 -20.62 -27.93 -3.49
N HIS A 679 -21.85 -28.44 -3.35
CA HIS A 679 -22.77 -28.67 -4.48
C HIS A 679 -23.17 -27.39 -5.24
N LEU A 680 -22.96 -26.23 -4.66
CA LEU A 680 -23.25 -24.93 -5.29
C LEU A 680 -22.07 -24.44 -6.17
N ALA A 681 -20.88 -25.02 -6.00
CA ALA A 681 -19.78 -24.75 -6.91
C ALA A 681 -20.00 -25.50 -8.22
N LEU A 682 -19.83 -24.80 -9.33
CA LEU A 682 -19.74 -25.48 -10.60
C LEU A 682 -18.46 -26.31 -10.65
N PRO A 683 -18.45 -27.48 -11.27
CA PRO A 683 -17.22 -28.18 -11.58
C PRO A 683 -16.27 -27.27 -12.32
N ARG A 684 -14.98 -27.31 -11.94
CA ARG A 684 -13.95 -26.44 -12.56
C ARG A 684 -13.91 -26.59 -14.09
N GLU A 685 -14.14 -27.79 -14.57
CA GLU A 685 -14.18 -28.10 -15.99
C GLU A 685 -15.35 -27.44 -16.71
N ASP A 686 -16.45 -27.21 -16.02
CA ASP A 686 -17.67 -26.60 -16.56
C ASP A 686 -17.72 -25.09 -16.35
N ASP A 687 -16.95 -24.57 -15.38
CA ASP A 687 -16.88 -23.13 -15.06
C ASP A 687 -15.77 -22.41 -15.85
N LYS A 688 -15.52 -22.84 -17.05
CA LYS A 688 -14.57 -22.19 -17.95
C LYS A 688 -15.24 -21.08 -18.73
N ILE A 689 -14.55 -19.95 -18.80
CA ILE A 689 -14.97 -18.80 -19.58
C ILE A 689 -13.92 -18.53 -20.64
N THR A 690 -14.34 -18.48 -21.92
CA THR A 690 -13.47 -18.03 -22.99
C THR A 690 -13.93 -16.67 -23.50
N PHE A 691 -13.02 -15.91 -24.10
CA PHE A 691 -13.34 -14.62 -24.71
C PHE A 691 -14.40 -14.78 -25.82
N ARG A 692 -14.29 -15.85 -26.57
CA ARG A 692 -15.22 -16.17 -27.67
C ARG A 692 -16.63 -16.51 -27.18
N ASP A 693 -16.74 -17.10 -25.98
CA ASP A 693 -18.04 -17.44 -25.38
C ASP A 693 -18.77 -16.20 -24.87
N ILE A 694 -18.05 -15.27 -24.29
CA ILE A 694 -18.66 -14.08 -23.70
C ILE A 694 -18.96 -12.99 -24.73
N LYS A 695 -18.20 -12.86 -25.80
CA LYS A 695 -18.40 -11.87 -26.88
C LYS A 695 -19.14 -10.62 -26.41
N ALA A 696 -20.26 -10.26 -27.00
CA ALA A 696 -21.03 -9.08 -26.60
C ALA A 696 -21.85 -9.23 -25.29
N GLN A 697 -21.73 -10.34 -24.59
CA GLN A 697 -22.49 -10.61 -23.37
C GLN A 697 -21.58 -10.60 -22.15
N PRO A 698 -21.90 -9.83 -21.09
CA PRO A 698 -21.17 -9.94 -19.83
C PRO A 698 -21.44 -11.28 -19.15
N LYS A 699 -20.43 -11.87 -18.53
CA LYS A 699 -20.57 -13.09 -17.76
C LYS A 699 -20.30 -12.86 -16.29
N LYS A 700 -21.14 -13.38 -15.41
CA LYS A 700 -20.99 -13.26 -13.98
C LYS A 700 -19.92 -14.22 -13.47
N ILE A 701 -19.03 -13.72 -12.63
CA ILE A 701 -18.13 -14.55 -11.84
C ILE A 701 -18.92 -15.17 -10.69
N ILE A 702 -18.83 -16.48 -10.54
CA ILE A 702 -19.57 -17.21 -9.51
C ILE A 702 -18.65 -17.41 -8.31
N THR A 703 -19.03 -16.82 -7.16
CA THR A 703 -18.32 -16.97 -5.91
C THR A 703 -19.28 -17.21 -4.76
N ALA A 704 -18.82 -17.85 -3.70
CA ALA A 704 -19.56 -17.95 -2.46
C ALA A 704 -19.68 -16.58 -1.78
N PRO A 705 -20.69 -16.39 -0.93
CA PRO A 705 -20.73 -15.26 -0.01
C PRO A 705 -19.46 -15.20 0.83
N THR A 706 -18.96 -14.00 1.07
CA THR A 706 -17.78 -13.77 1.89
C THR A 706 -18.14 -13.23 3.25
N TRP A 707 -17.28 -13.49 4.22
CA TRP A 707 -17.36 -12.83 5.50
C TRP A 707 -17.00 -11.37 5.32
N SER A 708 -17.85 -10.49 5.79
CA SER A 708 -17.55 -9.07 5.87
C SER A 708 -17.95 -8.55 7.24
N GLY A 709 -17.25 -7.51 7.65
CA GLY A 709 -17.52 -6.85 8.89
C GLY A 709 -16.83 -7.45 10.10
N ILE A 710 -16.99 -6.76 11.19
CA ILE A 710 -16.41 -7.09 12.50
C ILE A 710 -16.97 -8.36 13.06
N GLU A 711 -18.25 -8.59 12.83
CA GLU A 711 -18.92 -9.82 13.22
C GLU A 711 -18.52 -10.96 12.29
N SER A 712 -17.25 -11.33 12.32
CA SER A 712 -16.68 -12.36 11.44
C SER A 712 -17.32 -13.74 11.57
N GLU A 713 -18.20 -13.93 12.52
CA GLU A 713 -18.93 -15.16 12.73
C GLU A 713 -20.25 -15.23 11.97
N LYS A 714 -20.67 -14.08 11.40
CA LYS A 714 -21.85 -14.00 10.55
C LYS A 714 -21.47 -13.92 9.09
N VAL A 715 -22.11 -14.72 8.29
CA VAL A 715 -21.96 -14.63 6.84
C VAL A 715 -22.63 -13.35 6.36
N SER A 716 -21.85 -12.45 5.81
CA SER A 716 -22.36 -11.30 5.10
C SER A 716 -22.24 -11.55 3.62
N TYR A 717 -23.35 -11.48 2.93
CA TYR A 717 -23.34 -11.56 1.47
C TYR A 717 -22.90 -10.23 0.90
N ASN A 718 -21.72 -10.24 0.30
CA ASN A 718 -21.23 -9.11 -0.45
C ASN A 718 -21.39 -9.39 -1.93
N ALA A 719 -22.40 -8.82 -2.54
CA ALA A 719 -22.69 -9.05 -3.94
C ALA A 719 -21.63 -8.50 -4.90
N CYS A 720 -20.78 -7.62 -4.42
CA CYS A 720 -19.77 -7.01 -5.26
C CYS A 720 -18.50 -7.83 -5.38
N TYR A 721 -18.07 -8.63 -4.43
CA TYR A 721 -17.28 -9.62 -4.53
C TYR A 721 -16.14 -9.72 -3.84
N THR A 722 -15.54 -10.61 -3.95
CA THR A 722 -14.60 -11.26 -3.13
C THR A 722 -13.20 -10.75 -3.15
N ASN A 723 -12.83 -10.09 -4.19
CA ASN A 723 -11.43 -9.79 -4.40
C ASN A 723 -11.07 -8.33 -4.23
N ILE A 724 -12.08 -7.51 -3.98
CA ILE A 724 -11.90 -6.07 -3.92
C ILE A 724 -11.19 -5.63 -2.65
N HIS A 725 -11.32 -6.41 -1.60
CA HIS A 725 -10.90 -5.99 -0.29
C HIS A 725 -9.52 -6.46 0.13
N GLU A 726 -8.75 -6.95 -0.81
CA GLU A 726 -7.38 -7.37 -0.55
C GLU A 726 -6.33 -6.34 -0.95
#